data_a239d9dd55521c89629b8d55fa60b6c4
#
_entry.id   a239d9dd55521c89629b8d55fa60b6c4
#
_cell.length_a   1.000
_cell.length_b   1.000
_cell.length_c   1.000
_cell.angle_alpha   90.00
_cell.angle_beta   90.00
_cell.angle_gamma   90.00
#
_symmetry.space_group_name_H-M   'P 1'
#
loop_
_entity.id
_entity.type
_entity.pdbx_description
1 polymer ?
#
loop_
_entity_poly.entity_id
_entity_poly.type
_entity_poly.pdbx_seq_one_letter_code
_entity_poly.pdbx_strand_id
1 'polypeptide(L)'
;MNNTFIPDESQALVINLQRGYHLVLASPGCGKTQILAERVAKAYAMGVPFSNMLCLTFTNRAARGMQERIAMRLEVPADDLFVGNVHRFCSRFLFDAGIVAASTSIIDDDDILSILCNFSGEDESQVGANYRQRGLYMEAMQLSHLMFQIENNHPRDLRLHPSCLSSDDILALKKICLSQHKPFDAVMMVDIYKHIDTYRDVCSGLDAQQLIYRLLRKMQLAHQYERYKDDNRLMDFEDILLLSYEHREQLPRFSWIQVDEVQDLNPLQLALIDAMTAREEGQTPCVIYLGDPQQSIFSFMGAKCSTLDFLRNRCAGNIHSLSKNHRSPKYLLDIFNTYAVKQMGISPDLLPSTSFQPTTMGNELQWFQSDTIETEYLDAAQQAVRMLHDFPEDTTAIIVNSNRDADGVSDGLKQLKAPHFKVSGEDLFSSPQIKLLFAHLTIMNNPHNFIAWARILEGMQVFRTSNAARRFVRACSDRALLPSDFLRDDGQTYISRFVNAYENEVITIFDTETTGLDVFNDDILQIAAVQLKNGAVVPGSAMSIYLESDKEIPEMLGDIVNPIIEERRHHQLISRQDALQRFVDYAQDTVLLGHNADFDIHILTNNLLRELPECTLPENLNNYLDSLLLIRLLRPGLRQYKLKYLLEVLHLEGENSHLADADVNATRSLTAFCYDHAREMVAEQQSFITHKRVQERVVTLRNNYLSHFHHTANRLWTNDDNKDLLVEEMRYLYSVWVEEHLIEPLPTVEYIFRYVASDLLQRDEPPALALQIGRHILELNTLKEADLCGSATIDDKIFVTTVHKAKGLEFDNVFIFDVIEGRYPNYYSRENPSQVAEDARKLYVAMTRAKKRLMVMQSSSRIDYRGQRRPIALSRFMECIVDSLSPTHSCTLKGGENDPS
;
A
#
# COMPACT_ATOMS: atom_id res chain seq x y z
N MET A 1 25.45 -21.55 -9.25
CA MET A 1 26.35 -22.04 -8.17
C MET A 1 25.63 -21.78 -6.87
N ASN A 2 25.18 -22.85 -6.18
CA ASN A 2 24.54 -22.70 -4.86
C ASN A 2 25.61 -22.21 -3.87
N ASN A 3 25.68 -20.91 -3.66
CA ASN A 3 26.46 -20.34 -2.55
C ASN A 3 25.72 -20.71 -1.26
N THR A 4 26.10 -21.81 -0.64
CA THR A 4 25.61 -22.19 0.69
C THR A 4 25.98 -21.08 1.67
N PHE A 5 24.98 -20.40 2.20
CA PHE A 5 25.17 -19.38 3.24
C PHE A 5 25.81 -20.04 4.48
N ILE A 6 26.94 -19.52 4.91
CA ILE A 6 27.65 -19.97 6.13
C ILE A 6 27.49 -18.85 7.17
N PRO A 7 26.64 -19.03 8.20
CA PRO A 7 26.49 -18.03 9.24
C PRO A 7 27.74 -17.90 10.11
N ASP A 8 28.06 -16.68 10.52
CA ASP A 8 29.02 -16.47 11.61
C ASP A 8 28.42 -16.85 12.97
N GLU A 9 29.24 -16.87 14.04
CA GLU A 9 28.82 -17.30 15.37
C GLU A 9 27.61 -16.51 15.91
N SER A 10 27.61 -15.19 15.71
CA SER A 10 26.50 -14.33 16.17
C SER A 10 25.23 -14.57 15.36
N GLN A 11 25.36 -14.77 14.05
CA GLN A 11 24.24 -15.12 13.17
C GLN A 11 23.71 -16.52 13.50
N ALA A 12 24.59 -17.51 13.69
CA ALA A 12 24.23 -18.88 14.05
C ALA A 12 23.46 -18.94 15.36
N LEU A 13 23.86 -18.14 16.36
CA LEU A 13 23.14 -18.02 17.62
C LEU A 13 21.72 -17.54 17.39
N VAL A 14 21.53 -16.45 16.63
CA VAL A 14 20.21 -15.87 16.35
C VAL A 14 19.33 -16.83 15.54
N ILE A 15 19.88 -17.49 14.52
CA ILE A 15 19.17 -18.49 13.71
C ILE A 15 18.63 -19.65 14.59
N ASN A 16 19.33 -19.98 15.67
CA ASN A 16 19.00 -21.09 16.55
C ASN A 16 17.97 -20.77 17.67
N LEU A 17 17.55 -19.51 17.83
CA LEU A 17 16.54 -19.13 18.82
C LEU A 17 15.18 -19.73 18.48
N GLN A 18 14.55 -20.41 19.44
CA GLN A 18 13.30 -21.18 19.21
C GLN A 18 12.14 -20.79 20.09
N ARG A 19 12.36 -20.14 21.21
CA ARG A 19 11.34 -19.81 22.20
C ARG A 19 11.64 -18.50 22.90
N GLY A 20 10.60 -17.76 23.27
CA GLY A 20 10.70 -16.53 24.03
C GLY A 20 10.76 -15.27 23.14
N TYR A 21 10.92 -14.14 23.82
CA TYR A 21 11.04 -12.83 23.19
C TYR A 21 12.51 -12.45 23.13
N HIS A 22 12.98 -12.10 21.96
CA HIS A 22 14.38 -11.76 21.70
C HIS A 22 14.50 -10.42 20.98
N LEU A 23 15.44 -9.59 21.42
CA LEU A 23 15.83 -8.37 20.72
C LEU A 23 17.22 -8.57 20.12
N VAL A 24 17.33 -8.38 18.82
CA VAL A 24 18.59 -8.46 18.07
C VAL A 24 18.98 -7.08 17.59
N LEU A 25 20.07 -6.56 18.12
CA LEU A 25 20.68 -5.31 17.71
C LEU A 25 21.67 -5.57 16.57
N ALA A 26 21.45 -4.94 15.43
CA ALA A 26 22.23 -5.23 14.24
C ALA A 26 22.44 -3.97 13.39
N SER A 27 23.67 -3.52 13.34
CA SER A 27 24.10 -2.42 12.47
C SER A 27 23.91 -2.75 10.97
N PRO A 28 23.96 -1.75 10.06
CA PRO A 28 23.89 -1.99 8.63
C PRO A 28 24.95 -3.00 8.18
N GLY A 29 24.61 -3.86 7.24
CA GLY A 29 25.55 -4.81 6.64
C GLY A 29 25.80 -6.10 7.42
N CYS A 30 25.13 -6.33 8.56
CA CYS A 30 25.28 -7.56 9.35
C CYS A 30 24.40 -8.74 8.89
N GLY A 31 23.70 -8.64 7.74
CA GLY A 31 22.95 -9.74 7.14
C GLY A 31 21.59 -10.02 7.76
N LYS A 32 20.92 -9.03 8.36
CA LYS A 32 19.59 -9.16 9.01
C LYS A 32 18.58 -9.98 8.19
N THR A 33 18.32 -9.58 6.96
CA THR A 33 17.30 -10.20 6.09
C THR A 33 17.63 -11.67 5.76
N GLN A 34 18.94 -12.00 5.59
CA GLN A 34 19.35 -13.39 5.38
C GLN A 34 19.06 -14.28 6.59
N ILE A 35 19.37 -13.76 7.79
CA ILE A 35 19.07 -14.48 9.04
C ILE A 35 17.58 -14.78 9.16
N LEU A 36 16.70 -13.82 8.80
CA LEU A 36 15.25 -14.01 8.86
C LEU A 36 14.78 -15.11 7.91
N ALA A 37 15.32 -15.19 6.69
CA ALA A 37 15.02 -16.25 5.74
C ALA A 37 15.48 -17.64 6.24
N GLU A 38 16.72 -17.72 6.79
CA GLU A 38 17.23 -18.98 7.39
C GLU A 38 16.38 -19.44 8.57
N ARG A 39 15.84 -18.51 9.36
CA ARG A 39 14.97 -18.81 10.49
C ARG A 39 13.62 -19.40 10.05
N VAL A 40 13.02 -18.87 8.96
CA VAL A 40 11.79 -19.44 8.38
C VAL A 40 12.03 -20.89 7.93
N ALA A 41 13.10 -21.11 7.17
CA ALA A 41 13.45 -22.46 6.71
C ALA A 41 13.67 -23.43 7.90
N LYS A 42 14.32 -22.95 8.96
CA LYS A 42 14.52 -23.74 10.16
C LYS A 42 13.23 -24.03 10.92
N ALA A 43 12.34 -23.03 11.07
CA ALA A 43 11.05 -23.22 11.73
C ALA A 43 10.20 -24.26 10.98
N TYR A 44 10.18 -24.19 9.65
CA TYR A 44 9.52 -25.17 8.79
C TYR A 44 10.09 -26.59 8.99
N ALA A 45 11.42 -26.71 8.98
CA ALA A 45 12.09 -27.98 9.24
C ALA A 45 11.83 -28.56 10.66
N MET A 46 11.44 -27.71 11.62
CA MET A 46 11.03 -28.12 12.96
C MET A 46 9.53 -28.46 13.06
N GLY A 47 8.78 -28.39 11.94
CA GLY A 47 7.36 -28.72 11.88
C GLY A 47 6.41 -27.55 12.22
N VAL A 48 6.88 -26.30 12.25
CA VAL A 48 6.00 -25.14 12.36
C VAL A 48 5.38 -24.90 11.00
N PRO A 49 4.05 -24.93 10.83
CA PRO A 49 3.41 -24.66 9.55
C PRO A 49 3.53 -23.17 9.16
N PHE A 50 3.55 -22.86 7.87
CA PHE A 50 3.65 -21.47 7.39
C PHE A 50 2.51 -20.59 7.89
N SER A 51 1.30 -21.12 8.01
CA SER A 51 0.13 -20.45 8.58
C SER A 51 0.31 -19.99 10.03
N ASN A 52 1.25 -20.57 10.78
CA ASN A 52 1.61 -20.18 12.16
C ASN A 52 2.84 -19.27 12.23
N MET A 53 3.37 -18.86 11.08
CA MET A 53 4.51 -17.94 10.98
C MET A 53 4.07 -16.55 10.49
N LEU A 54 4.68 -15.50 11.03
CA LEU A 54 4.44 -14.12 10.64
C LEU A 54 5.76 -13.38 10.48
N CYS A 55 6.02 -12.84 9.30
CA CYS A 55 7.21 -12.05 9.00
C CYS A 55 6.80 -10.59 8.70
N LEU A 56 7.19 -9.67 9.58
CA LEU A 56 6.86 -8.26 9.47
C LEU A 56 8.11 -7.42 9.22
N THR A 57 7.97 -6.43 8.36
CA THR A 57 8.99 -5.43 8.06
C THR A 57 8.36 -4.06 7.88
N PHE A 58 9.18 -3.00 7.77
CA PHE A 58 8.67 -1.64 7.67
C PHE A 58 8.28 -1.24 6.24
N THR A 59 8.98 -1.76 5.21
CA THR A 59 8.77 -1.37 3.80
C THR A 59 8.40 -2.56 2.91
N ASN A 60 7.67 -2.30 1.82
CA ASN A 60 7.33 -3.32 0.81
C ASN A 60 8.59 -3.93 0.17
N ARG A 61 9.60 -3.11 -0.11
CA ARG A 61 10.89 -3.58 -0.64
C ARG A 61 11.58 -4.58 0.30
N ALA A 62 11.63 -4.29 1.60
CA ALA A 62 12.23 -5.20 2.57
C ALA A 62 11.45 -6.51 2.66
N ALA A 63 10.10 -6.45 2.56
CA ALA A 63 9.22 -7.62 2.51
C ALA A 63 9.56 -8.48 1.29
N ARG A 64 9.66 -7.89 0.10
CA ARG A 64 10.00 -8.60 -1.13
C ARG A 64 11.38 -9.24 -1.06
N GLY A 65 12.41 -8.49 -0.66
CA GLY A 65 13.76 -9.04 -0.49
C GLY A 65 13.83 -10.17 0.54
N MET A 66 12.92 -10.20 1.50
CA MET A 66 12.75 -11.32 2.43
C MET A 66 12.07 -12.51 1.75
N GLN A 67 10.97 -12.29 1.01
CA GLN A 67 10.27 -13.32 0.26
C GLN A 67 11.19 -14.03 -0.76
N GLU A 68 11.96 -13.27 -1.53
CA GLU A 68 12.92 -13.82 -2.50
C GLU A 68 13.95 -14.73 -1.82
N ARG A 69 14.51 -14.31 -0.68
CA ARG A 69 15.48 -15.12 0.06
C ARG A 69 14.84 -16.37 0.69
N ILE A 70 13.60 -16.25 1.15
CA ILE A 70 12.84 -17.40 1.64
C ILE A 70 12.59 -18.39 0.49
N ALA A 71 12.12 -17.93 -0.67
CA ALA A 71 11.89 -18.75 -1.85
C ALA A 71 13.18 -19.43 -2.35
N MET A 72 14.31 -18.70 -2.36
CA MET A 72 15.62 -19.30 -2.72
C MET A 72 16.09 -20.37 -1.72
N ARG A 73 15.63 -20.31 -0.49
CA ARG A 73 16.09 -21.20 0.60
C ARG A 73 15.18 -22.42 0.79
N LEU A 74 13.90 -22.28 0.46
CA LEU A 74 12.91 -23.34 0.57
C LEU A 74 12.78 -24.08 -0.77
N GLU A 75 12.59 -25.40 -0.70
CA GLU A 75 12.30 -26.25 -1.88
C GLU A 75 10.78 -26.42 -2.10
N VAL A 76 9.96 -25.78 -1.25
CA VAL A 76 8.50 -25.88 -1.26
C VAL A 76 7.86 -24.48 -1.34
N PRO A 77 6.68 -24.34 -1.94
CA PRO A 77 5.91 -23.11 -1.92
C PRO A 77 5.59 -22.69 -0.47
N ALA A 78 5.62 -21.40 -0.22
CA ALA A 78 5.33 -20.82 1.10
C ALA A 78 4.12 -19.86 1.03
N ASP A 79 3.08 -20.25 0.29
CA ASP A 79 1.92 -19.40 -0.04
C ASP A 79 1.14 -18.96 1.21
N ASP A 80 1.09 -19.80 2.24
CA ASP A 80 0.44 -19.49 3.52
C ASP A 80 1.28 -18.59 4.45
N LEU A 81 2.55 -18.33 4.10
CA LEU A 81 3.41 -17.46 4.89
C LEU A 81 3.13 -16.00 4.60
N PHE A 82 2.67 -15.25 5.60
CA PHE A 82 2.59 -13.81 5.45
C PHE A 82 3.97 -13.14 5.62
N VAL A 83 4.40 -12.43 4.57
CA VAL A 83 5.56 -11.54 4.61
C VAL A 83 5.12 -10.15 4.12
N GLY A 84 5.19 -9.14 4.98
CA GLY A 84 4.70 -7.81 4.63
C GLY A 84 4.91 -6.78 5.74
N ASN A 85 4.26 -5.61 5.60
CA ASN A 85 4.22 -4.63 6.67
C ASN A 85 2.95 -4.76 7.53
N VAL A 86 2.94 -4.10 8.70
CA VAL A 86 1.83 -4.17 9.66
C VAL A 86 0.53 -3.64 9.04
N HIS A 87 0.56 -2.57 8.25
CA HIS A 87 -0.64 -2.02 7.62
C HIS A 87 -1.26 -3.00 6.62
N ARG A 88 -0.45 -3.66 5.78
CA ARG A 88 -0.94 -4.66 4.83
C ARG A 88 -1.59 -5.84 5.54
N PHE A 89 -0.98 -6.30 6.64
CA PHE A 89 -1.57 -7.36 7.46
C PHE A 89 -2.90 -6.94 8.07
N CYS A 90 -2.94 -5.78 8.72
CA CYS A 90 -4.13 -5.24 9.36
C CYS A 90 -5.26 -4.95 8.35
N SER A 91 -4.92 -4.40 7.19
CA SER A 91 -5.89 -4.16 6.11
C SER A 91 -6.53 -5.48 5.66
N ARG A 92 -5.72 -6.51 5.36
CA ARG A 92 -6.23 -7.82 5.01
C ARG A 92 -7.15 -8.39 6.11
N PHE A 93 -6.72 -8.33 7.37
CA PHE A 93 -7.53 -8.78 8.51
C PHE A 93 -8.88 -8.07 8.59
N LEU A 94 -8.92 -6.73 8.44
CA LEU A 94 -10.17 -5.96 8.54
C LEU A 94 -11.20 -6.37 7.46
N PHE A 95 -10.73 -6.63 6.25
CA PHE A 95 -11.60 -7.07 5.14
C PHE A 95 -11.99 -8.54 5.28
N ASP A 96 -11.05 -9.44 5.55
CA ASP A 96 -11.30 -10.88 5.63
C ASP A 96 -12.21 -11.25 6.80
N ALA A 97 -12.03 -10.58 7.96
CA ALA A 97 -12.89 -10.75 9.13
C ALA A 97 -14.25 -10.02 9.01
N GLY A 98 -14.48 -9.25 7.93
CA GLY A 98 -15.70 -8.47 7.72
C GLY A 98 -15.91 -7.38 8.79
N ILE A 99 -14.84 -6.82 9.33
CA ILE A 99 -14.91 -5.71 10.29
C ILE A 99 -15.30 -4.42 9.57
N VAL A 100 -14.77 -4.21 8.38
CA VAL A 100 -15.14 -3.12 7.48
C VAL A 100 -15.96 -3.63 6.30
N ALA A 101 -16.77 -2.77 5.71
CA ALA A 101 -17.55 -3.13 4.54
C ALA A 101 -16.62 -3.45 3.34
N ALA A 102 -16.97 -4.45 2.54
CA ALA A 102 -16.18 -4.83 1.36
C ALA A 102 -16.08 -3.70 0.31
N SER A 103 -16.99 -2.72 0.35
CA SER A 103 -16.98 -1.51 -0.49
C SER A 103 -16.11 -0.37 0.07
N THR A 104 -15.43 -0.56 1.23
CA THR A 104 -14.58 0.46 1.82
C THR A 104 -13.36 0.74 0.93
N SER A 105 -13.09 2.01 0.66
CA SER A 105 -11.94 2.45 -0.11
C SER A 105 -10.87 3.06 0.81
N ILE A 106 -9.60 2.71 0.55
CA ILE A 106 -8.45 3.30 1.27
C ILE A 106 -8.05 4.58 0.54
N ILE A 107 -7.86 5.68 1.29
CA ILE A 107 -7.47 7.00 0.79
C ILE A 107 -6.02 7.33 1.17
N ASP A 108 -5.36 8.07 0.28
CA ASP A 108 -4.00 8.57 0.48
C ASP A 108 -3.95 10.04 0.95
N ASP A 109 -2.74 10.56 1.18
CA ASP A 109 -2.53 11.93 1.67
C ASP A 109 -3.10 13.00 0.73
N ASP A 110 -3.11 12.78 -0.58
CA ASP A 110 -3.65 13.74 -1.54
C ASP A 110 -5.18 13.73 -1.53
N ASP A 111 -5.80 12.57 -1.38
CA ASP A 111 -7.25 12.44 -1.17
C ASP A 111 -7.68 13.15 0.13
N ILE A 112 -6.91 12.95 1.21
CA ILE A 112 -7.15 13.60 2.51
C ILE A 112 -7.11 15.11 2.35
N LEU A 113 -6.06 15.62 1.71
CA LEU A 113 -5.90 17.04 1.46
C LEU A 113 -7.07 17.61 0.65
N SER A 114 -7.43 16.95 -0.44
CA SER A 114 -8.55 17.31 -1.30
C SER A 114 -9.88 17.34 -0.55
N ILE A 115 -10.14 16.37 0.33
CA ILE A 115 -11.35 16.33 1.17
C ILE A 115 -11.39 17.51 2.13
N LEU A 116 -10.30 17.81 2.83
CA LEU A 116 -10.21 18.90 3.80
C LEU A 116 -10.28 20.27 3.14
N CYS A 117 -9.68 20.45 1.95
CA CYS A 117 -9.83 21.67 1.16
C CYS A 117 -11.29 21.98 0.81
N ASN A 118 -12.06 20.95 0.47
CA ASN A 118 -13.48 21.12 0.16
C ASN A 118 -14.29 21.69 1.34
N PHE A 119 -14.01 21.28 2.57
CA PHE A 119 -14.71 21.82 3.76
C PHE A 119 -14.37 23.28 4.05
N SER A 120 -13.18 23.73 3.64
CA SER A 120 -12.75 25.11 3.77
C SER A 120 -13.16 25.99 2.60
N GLY A 121 -13.62 25.39 1.50
CA GLY A 121 -13.93 26.11 0.27
C GLY A 121 -12.69 26.64 -0.47
N GLU A 122 -11.52 26.05 -0.21
CA GLU A 122 -10.24 26.47 -0.75
C GLU A 122 -9.88 25.66 -2.00
N ASP A 123 -9.07 26.25 -2.88
CA ASP A 123 -8.58 25.57 -4.08
C ASP A 123 -7.42 24.63 -3.70
N GLU A 124 -7.54 23.36 -4.07
CA GLU A 124 -6.54 22.32 -3.78
C GLU A 124 -5.13 22.69 -4.27
N SER A 125 -5.02 23.31 -5.44
CA SER A 125 -3.74 23.73 -6.03
C SER A 125 -3.05 24.82 -5.21
N GLN A 126 -3.81 25.73 -4.62
CA GLN A 126 -3.28 26.80 -3.77
C GLN A 126 -2.83 26.27 -2.40
N VAL A 127 -3.55 25.32 -1.85
CA VAL A 127 -3.21 24.71 -0.55
C VAL A 127 -1.98 23.81 -0.67
N GLY A 128 -1.84 23.04 -1.75
CA GLY A 128 -0.64 22.25 -2.02
C GLY A 128 0.64 23.09 -2.00
N ALA A 129 0.57 24.33 -2.51
CA ALA A 129 1.68 25.28 -2.51
C ALA A 129 1.90 25.99 -1.15
N ASN A 130 0.89 26.04 -0.27
CA ASN A 130 0.95 26.75 1.02
C ASN A 130 1.26 25.79 2.18
N TYR A 131 2.53 25.70 2.55
CA TYR A 131 3.02 24.81 3.62
C TYR A 131 2.27 24.97 4.96
N ARG A 132 1.92 26.20 5.36
CA ARG A 132 1.20 26.45 6.65
C ARG A 132 -0.21 25.91 6.62
N GLN A 133 -0.89 26.04 5.49
CA GLN A 133 -2.27 25.61 5.33
C GLN A 133 -2.35 24.08 5.22
N ARG A 134 -1.42 23.49 4.46
CA ARG A 134 -1.24 22.03 4.43
C ARG A 134 -0.98 21.49 5.84
N GLY A 135 -0.14 22.15 6.63
CA GLY A 135 0.12 21.80 8.03
C GLY A 135 -1.15 21.76 8.88
N LEU A 136 -2.02 22.76 8.77
CA LEU A 136 -3.31 22.80 9.51
C LEU A 136 -4.22 21.62 9.14
N TYR A 137 -4.31 21.26 7.86
CA TYR A 137 -5.14 20.11 7.42
C TYR A 137 -4.59 18.78 7.91
N MET A 138 -3.27 18.59 7.83
CA MET A 138 -2.64 17.39 8.40
C MET A 138 -2.83 17.29 9.92
N GLU A 139 -2.73 18.42 10.64
CA GLU A 139 -3.03 18.47 12.09
C GLU A 139 -4.52 18.17 12.39
N ALA A 140 -5.44 18.59 11.53
CA ALA A 140 -6.86 18.27 11.69
C ALA A 140 -7.14 16.75 11.47
N MET A 141 -6.53 16.14 10.46
CA MET A 141 -6.57 14.69 10.25
C MET A 141 -6.01 13.94 11.47
N GLN A 142 -4.81 14.31 11.93
CA GLN A 142 -4.18 13.72 13.12
C GLN A 142 -5.04 13.89 14.37
N LEU A 143 -5.73 15.03 14.51
CA LEU A 143 -6.63 15.26 15.61
C LEU A 143 -7.85 14.33 15.58
N SER A 144 -8.40 14.01 14.40
CA SER A 144 -9.51 13.05 14.31
C SER A 144 -9.11 11.68 14.85
N HIS A 145 -7.91 11.18 14.50
CA HIS A 145 -7.37 9.92 15.03
C HIS A 145 -7.13 9.97 16.55
N LEU A 146 -6.57 11.08 17.05
CA LEU A 146 -6.36 11.27 18.49
C LEU A 146 -7.70 11.29 19.25
N MET A 147 -8.71 11.96 18.70
CA MET A 147 -10.04 12.02 19.31
C MET A 147 -10.72 10.65 19.31
N PHE A 148 -10.63 9.88 18.21
CA PHE A 148 -11.06 8.48 18.16
C PHE A 148 -10.42 7.65 19.28
N GLN A 149 -9.11 7.76 19.47
CA GLN A 149 -8.40 7.03 20.51
C GLN A 149 -8.79 7.46 21.95
N ILE A 150 -9.04 8.74 22.15
CA ILE A 150 -9.49 9.25 23.45
C ILE A 150 -10.90 8.73 23.76
N GLU A 151 -11.79 8.74 22.79
CA GLU A 151 -13.18 8.27 22.93
C GLU A 151 -13.24 6.76 23.24
N ASN A 152 -12.42 5.97 22.55
CA ASN A 152 -12.32 4.51 22.75
C ASN A 152 -11.37 4.11 23.91
N ASN A 153 -10.98 5.06 24.74
CA ASN A 153 -10.15 4.86 25.94
C ASN A 153 -8.80 4.15 25.67
N HIS A 154 -8.18 4.42 24.52
CA HIS A 154 -6.84 3.89 24.24
C HIS A 154 -5.82 4.37 25.29
N PRO A 155 -4.89 3.52 25.72
CA PRO A 155 -3.80 3.90 26.61
C PRO A 155 -3.02 5.10 26.06
N ARG A 156 -2.58 6.00 26.95
CA ARG A 156 -1.91 7.25 26.52
C ARG A 156 -0.62 7.01 25.74
N ASP A 157 0.10 5.98 26.08
CA ASP A 157 1.37 5.58 25.44
C ASP A 157 1.17 5.03 24.01
N LEU A 158 -0.04 4.52 23.71
CA LEU A 158 -0.42 4.03 22.37
C LEU A 158 -1.04 5.10 21.46
N ARG A 159 -1.25 6.32 21.96
CA ARG A 159 -1.90 7.37 21.18
C ARG A 159 -0.98 7.88 20.07
N LEU A 160 -1.56 7.94 18.87
CA LEU A 160 -0.93 8.54 17.71
C LEU A 160 -0.98 10.07 17.81
N HIS A 161 0.03 10.72 17.28
CA HIS A 161 0.09 12.18 17.10
C HIS A 161 -0.34 13.05 18.31
N PRO A 162 0.10 12.77 19.54
CA PRO A 162 -0.27 13.61 20.68
C PRO A 162 0.19 15.07 20.54
N SER A 163 1.15 15.35 19.67
CA SER A 163 1.68 16.68 19.35
C SER A 163 0.80 17.49 18.38
N CYS A 164 -0.27 16.93 17.81
CA CYS A 164 -1.23 17.67 16.99
C CYS A 164 -2.01 18.72 17.80
N LEU A 165 -2.05 18.59 19.13
CA LEU A 165 -2.52 19.62 20.06
C LEU A 165 -1.32 20.46 20.52
N SER A 166 -1.20 21.65 19.99
CA SER A 166 -0.17 22.63 20.38
C SER A 166 -0.34 23.13 21.83
N SER A 167 0.66 23.78 22.37
CA SER A 167 0.53 24.45 23.70
C SER A 167 -0.62 25.44 23.72
N ASP A 168 -0.87 26.14 22.62
CA ASP A 168 -1.97 27.08 22.46
C ASP A 168 -3.33 26.39 22.47
N ASP A 169 -3.44 25.22 21.79
CA ASP A 169 -4.65 24.41 21.78
C ASP A 169 -4.98 23.88 23.20
N ILE A 170 -3.96 23.41 23.91
CA ILE A 170 -4.13 22.95 25.30
C ILE A 170 -4.56 24.11 26.20
N LEU A 171 -4.00 25.31 26.00
CA LEU A 171 -4.40 26.52 26.74
C LEU A 171 -5.86 26.92 26.44
N ALA A 172 -6.26 26.84 25.18
CA ALA A 172 -7.64 27.07 24.75
C ALA A 172 -8.62 26.09 25.41
N LEU A 173 -8.30 24.76 25.37
CA LEU A 173 -9.08 23.73 26.07
C LEU A 173 -9.24 24.00 27.55
N LYS A 174 -8.15 24.37 28.26
CA LYS A 174 -8.20 24.73 29.68
C LYS A 174 -9.07 25.94 29.93
N LYS A 175 -9.03 26.97 29.07
CA LYS A 175 -9.90 28.14 29.17
C LYS A 175 -11.38 27.78 28.99
N ILE A 176 -11.71 26.94 28.04
CA ILE A 176 -13.08 26.43 27.84
C ILE A 176 -13.54 25.69 29.11
N CYS A 177 -12.74 24.77 29.62
CA CYS A 177 -13.07 23.99 30.82
C CYS A 177 -13.30 24.89 32.04
N LEU A 178 -12.41 25.88 32.27
CA LEU A 178 -12.55 26.87 33.36
C LEU A 178 -13.82 27.67 33.22
N SER A 179 -14.18 28.15 32.03
CA SER A 179 -15.40 28.95 31.81
C SER A 179 -16.68 28.16 32.06
N GLN A 180 -16.62 26.85 31.86
CA GLN A 180 -17.73 25.92 32.09
C GLN A 180 -17.71 25.26 33.48
N HIS A 181 -16.78 25.66 34.36
CA HIS A 181 -16.58 25.03 35.68
C HIS A 181 -16.45 23.50 35.62
N LYS A 182 -15.83 22.96 34.54
CA LYS A 182 -15.62 21.54 34.32
C LYS A 182 -14.13 21.17 34.40
N PRO A 183 -13.78 19.93 34.78
CA PRO A 183 -12.39 19.48 34.76
C PRO A 183 -11.83 19.38 33.35
N PHE A 184 -10.50 19.56 33.23
CA PHE A 184 -9.80 19.31 31.98
C PHE A 184 -9.43 17.80 31.90
N ASP A 185 -10.28 17.01 31.31
CA ASP A 185 -10.13 15.56 31.16
C ASP A 185 -10.56 15.08 29.75
N ALA A 186 -10.45 13.76 29.54
CA ALA A 186 -10.80 13.12 28.26
C ALA A 186 -12.29 13.30 27.92
N VAL A 187 -13.17 13.21 28.92
CA VAL A 187 -14.64 13.33 28.72
C VAL A 187 -14.98 14.71 28.20
N MET A 188 -14.39 15.74 28.82
CA MET A 188 -14.63 17.12 28.39
C MET A 188 -14.02 17.42 27.01
N MET A 189 -12.88 16.82 26.68
CA MET A 189 -12.30 16.96 25.34
C MET A 189 -13.21 16.36 24.25
N VAL A 190 -13.77 15.17 24.50
CA VAL A 190 -14.75 14.54 23.59
C VAL A 190 -16.03 15.36 23.50
N ASP A 191 -16.53 15.89 24.62
CA ASP A 191 -17.72 16.75 24.65
C ASP A 191 -17.53 18.01 23.80
N ILE A 192 -16.38 18.70 23.94
CA ILE A 192 -16.05 19.88 23.11
C ILE A 192 -15.96 19.50 21.63
N TYR A 193 -15.33 18.37 21.31
CA TYR A 193 -15.18 17.89 19.93
C TYR A 193 -16.52 17.55 19.26
N LYS A 194 -17.45 16.97 20.00
CA LYS A 194 -18.77 16.60 19.48
C LYS A 194 -19.75 17.77 19.42
N HIS A 195 -19.59 18.78 20.28
CA HIS A 195 -20.53 19.88 20.42
C HIS A 195 -19.86 21.27 20.22
N ILE A 196 -19.03 21.39 19.16
CA ILE A 196 -18.18 22.56 18.87
C ILE A 196 -18.94 23.88 18.93
N ASP A 197 -20.17 23.94 18.40
CA ASP A 197 -20.97 25.14 18.33
C ASP A 197 -21.36 25.69 19.73
N THR A 198 -21.50 24.82 20.72
CA THR A 198 -21.81 25.17 22.10
C THR A 198 -20.67 25.95 22.77
N TYR A 199 -19.44 25.77 22.27
CA TYR A 199 -18.24 26.31 22.91
C TYR A 199 -17.63 27.51 22.19
N ARG A 200 -18.27 28.05 21.13
CA ARG A 200 -17.75 29.20 20.36
C ARG A 200 -17.64 30.50 21.17
N ASP A 201 -18.61 30.80 22.00
CA ASP A 201 -18.75 32.08 22.66
C ASP A 201 -18.59 32.00 24.18
N VAL A 202 -17.90 30.98 24.67
CA VAL A 202 -17.81 30.70 26.12
C VAL A 202 -16.83 31.57 26.92
N CYS A 203 -15.99 32.36 26.24
CA CYS A 203 -14.99 33.21 26.91
C CYS A 203 -15.06 34.65 26.42
N SER A 204 -14.88 35.61 27.34
CA SER A 204 -14.70 37.02 27.03
C SER A 204 -13.23 37.41 26.94
N GLY A 205 -12.87 38.28 25.99
CA GLY A 205 -11.51 38.77 25.75
C GLY A 205 -10.94 38.31 24.39
N LEU A 206 -10.44 39.27 23.62
CA LEU A 206 -10.01 39.06 22.21
C LEU A 206 -8.96 37.97 22.06
N ASP A 207 -7.94 37.92 22.91
CA ASP A 207 -6.87 36.90 22.80
C ASP A 207 -7.39 35.50 23.13
N ALA A 208 -8.25 35.37 24.15
CA ALA A 208 -8.85 34.09 24.50
C ALA A 208 -9.79 33.57 23.37
N GLN A 209 -10.60 34.46 22.80
CA GLN A 209 -11.50 34.15 21.72
C GLN A 209 -10.74 33.68 20.45
N GLN A 210 -9.61 34.32 20.12
CA GLN A 210 -8.79 33.91 18.96
C GLN A 210 -8.18 32.52 19.15
N LEU A 211 -7.67 32.21 20.33
CA LEU A 211 -7.13 30.88 20.63
C LEU A 211 -8.22 29.81 20.53
N ILE A 212 -9.37 30.06 21.15
CA ILE A 212 -10.52 29.13 21.11
C ILE A 212 -11.02 28.95 19.69
N TYR A 213 -11.17 30.05 18.93
CA TYR A 213 -11.61 29.96 17.52
C TYR A 213 -10.68 29.09 16.67
N ARG A 214 -9.35 29.24 16.80
CA ARG A 214 -8.37 28.39 16.06
C ARG A 214 -8.52 26.91 16.40
N LEU A 215 -8.61 26.59 17.69
CA LEU A 215 -8.82 25.22 18.15
C LEU A 215 -10.14 24.65 17.62
N LEU A 216 -11.26 25.38 17.79
CA LEU A 216 -12.58 24.90 17.37
C LEU A 216 -12.66 24.74 15.86
N ARG A 217 -12.00 25.58 15.05
CA ARG A 217 -11.88 25.41 13.60
C ARG A 217 -11.11 24.12 13.27
N LYS A 218 -9.99 23.84 13.94
CA LYS A 218 -9.25 22.59 13.77
C LYS A 218 -10.11 21.37 14.13
N MET A 219 -10.81 21.42 15.26
CA MET A 219 -11.73 20.38 15.68
C MET A 219 -12.90 20.19 14.70
N GLN A 220 -13.44 21.26 14.15
CA GLN A 220 -14.50 21.19 13.16
C GLN A 220 -14.06 20.49 11.88
N LEU A 221 -12.85 20.82 11.38
CA LEU A 221 -12.29 20.13 10.22
C LEU A 221 -12.05 18.64 10.49
N ALA A 222 -11.52 18.29 11.66
CA ALA A 222 -11.31 16.92 12.09
C ALA A 222 -12.63 16.13 12.15
N HIS A 223 -13.67 16.70 12.76
CA HIS A 223 -14.98 16.08 12.87
C HIS A 223 -15.69 15.94 11.53
N GLN A 224 -15.57 16.94 10.63
CA GLN A 224 -16.11 16.86 9.27
C GLN A 224 -15.38 15.78 8.44
N TYR A 225 -14.07 15.64 8.63
CA TYR A 225 -13.27 14.60 7.97
C TYR A 225 -13.69 13.21 8.42
N GLU A 226 -13.82 12.96 9.72
CA GLU A 226 -14.30 11.70 10.29
C GLU A 226 -15.68 11.32 9.71
N ARG A 227 -16.65 12.22 9.79
CA ARG A 227 -17.99 12.00 9.24
C ARG A 227 -17.98 11.73 7.74
N TYR A 228 -17.14 12.44 6.98
CA TYR A 228 -17.04 12.22 5.55
C TYR A 228 -16.50 10.81 5.22
N LYS A 229 -15.52 10.33 6.00
CA LYS A 229 -15.04 8.95 5.85
C LYS A 229 -16.16 7.94 6.11
N ASP A 230 -16.88 8.09 7.20
CA ASP A 230 -17.99 7.21 7.57
C ASP A 230 -19.10 7.22 6.50
N ASP A 231 -19.55 8.41 6.09
CA ASP A 231 -20.61 8.57 5.09
C ASP A 231 -20.26 7.96 3.73
N ASN A 232 -18.96 7.94 3.35
CA ASN A 232 -18.48 7.45 2.06
C ASN A 232 -17.76 6.12 2.14
N ARG A 233 -17.73 5.47 3.31
CA ARG A 233 -17.00 4.21 3.53
C ARG A 233 -15.54 4.34 3.09
N LEU A 234 -14.85 5.33 3.66
CA LEU A 234 -13.44 5.59 3.43
C LEU A 234 -12.63 5.30 4.69
N MET A 235 -11.40 4.89 4.50
CA MET A 235 -10.45 4.60 5.56
C MET A 235 -9.07 5.10 5.14
N ASP A 236 -8.38 5.84 6.00
CA ASP A 236 -6.99 6.18 5.78
C ASP A 236 -6.04 5.14 6.41
N PHE A 237 -4.73 5.31 6.21
CA PHE A 237 -3.76 4.34 6.70
C PHE A 237 -3.73 4.20 8.22
N GLU A 238 -4.04 5.27 8.97
CA GLU A 238 -4.05 5.22 10.43
C GLU A 238 -5.32 4.55 10.97
N ASP A 239 -6.46 4.74 10.29
CA ASP A 239 -7.69 4.02 10.62
C ASP A 239 -7.50 2.50 10.56
N ILE A 240 -6.68 1.99 9.64
CA ILE A 240 -6.36 0.56 9.55
C ILE A 240 -5.78 0.04 10.86
N LEU A 241 -4.84 0.77 11.45
CA LEU A 241 -4.23 0.38 12.73
C LEU A 241 -5.20 0.54 13.90
N LEU A 242 -5.95 1.65 13.92
CA LEU A 242 -6.90 1.98 14.98
C LEU A 242 -8.02 0.95 15.06
N LEU A 243 -8.65 0.64 13.93
CA LEU A 243 -9.72 -0.35 13.85
C LEU A 243 -9.22 -1.76 14.16
N SER A 244 -8.02 -2.12 13.68
CA SER A 244 -7.41 -3.42 14.03
C SER A 244 -7.14 -3.53 15.51
N TYR A 245 -6.77 -2.43 16.18
CA TYR A 245 -6.55 -2.43 17.63
C TYR A 245 -7.86 -2.58 18.43
N GLU A 246 -8.94 -1.94 17.95
CA GLU A 246 -10.28 -2.14 18.56
C GLU A 246 -10.74 -3.61 18.46
N HIS A 247 -10.41 -4.27 17.37
CA HIS A 247 -10.76 -5.67 17.11
C HIS A 247 -9.62 -6.65 17.40
N ARG A 248 -8.61 -6.27 18.22
CA ARG A 248 -7.39 -7.04 18.47
C ARG A 248 -7.62 -8.44 19.03
N GLU A 249 -8.74 -8.68 19.70
CA GLU A 249 -9.08 -10.01 20.21
C GLU A 249 -9.43 -11.02 19.09
N GLN A 250 -9.81 -10.54 17.92
CA GLN A 250 -10.13 -11.34 16.73
C GLN A 250 -8.91 -11.55 15.82
N LEU A 251 -7.77 -10.90 16.09
CA LEU A 251 -6.56 -11.07 15.30
C LEU A 251 -6.08 -12.54 15.34
N PRO A 252 -5.65 -13.09 14.20
CA PRO A 252 -5.03 -14.40 14.16
C PRO A 252 -3.75 -14.42 15.00
N ARG A 253 -3.44 -15.56 15.58
CA ARG A 253 -2.33 -15.70 16.53
C ARG A 253 -1.26 -16.62 15.96
N PHE A 254 -0.01 -16.22 16.11
CA PHE A 254 1.14 -16.89 15.54
C PHE A 254 2.10 -17.34 16.63
N SER A 255 2.64 -18.54 16.47
CA SER A 255 3.66 -19.09 17.37
C SER A 255 5.09 -18.66 17.00
N TRP A 256 5.30 -18.21 15.75
CA TRP A 256 6.59 -17.77 15.23
C TRP A 256 6.48 -16.41 14.55
N ILE A 257 7.01 -15.38 15.19
CA ILE A 257 6.94 -13.99 14.70
C ILE A 257 8.34 -13.43 14.53
N GLN A 258 8.58 -12.78 13.38
CA GLN A 258 9.81 -12.07 13.07
C GLN A 258 9.49 -10.66 12.63
N VAL A 259 10.13 -9.68 13.26
CA VAL A 259 9.91 -8.25 13.00
C VAL A 259 11.23 -7.59 12.67
N ASP A 260 11.38 -7.06 11.44
CA ASP A 260 12.55 -6.31 11.00
C ASP A 260 12.33 -4.80 11.13
N GLU A 261 13.42 -4.03 11.21
CA GLU A 261 13.45 -2.57 11.35
C GLU A 261 12.54 -2.04 12.49
N VAL A 262 12.55 -2.74 13.61
CA VAL A 262 11.64 -2.48 14.74
C VAL A 262 11.74 -1.08 15.32
N GLN A 263 12.89 -0.38 15.15
CA GLN A 263 13.10 1.00 15.59
C GLN A 263 12.20 2.02 14.87
N ASP A 264 11.58 1.64 13.76
CA ASP A 264 10.69 2.53 12.99
C ASP A 264 9.22 2.31 13.29
N LEU A 265 8.89 1.29 14.11
CA LEU A 265 7.52 1.01 14.52
C LEU A 265 7.05 1.97 15.60
N ASN A 266 5.80 2.38 15.51
CA ASN A 266 5.14 3.13 16.57
C ASN A 266 4.59 2.18 17.68
N PRO A 267 4.27 2.70 18.88
CA PRO A 267 3.77 1.87 19.98
C PRO A 267 2.49 1.11 19.67
N LEU A 268 1.60 1.65 18.85
CA LEU A 268 0.34 1.00 18.46
C LEU A 268 0.61 -0.23 17.59
N GLN A 269 1.55 -0.14 16.65
CA GLN A 269 1.97 -1.29 15.84
C GLN A 269 2.59 -2.40 16.69
N LEU A 270 3.39 -2.04 17.71
CA LEU A 270 3.93 -3.03 18.64
C LEU A 270 2.84 -3.70 19.48
N ALA A 271 1.83 -2.95 19.91
CA ALA A 271 0.68 -3.50 20.64
C ALA A 271 -0.14 -4.48 19.76
N LEU A 272 -0.27 -4.20 18.47
CA LEU A 272 -0.89 -5.12 17.51
C LEU A 272 -0.07 -6.40 17.32
N ILE A 273 1.25 -6.30 17.18
CA ILE A 273 2.15 -7.46 17.10
C ILE A 273 2.03 -8.31 18.37
N ASP A 274 1.92 -7.66 19.51
CA ASP A 274 1.70 -8.37 20.77
C ASP A 274 0.36 -9.10 20.82
N ALA A 275 -0.70 -8.50 20.32
CA ALA A 275 -2.01 -9.13 20.21
C ALA A 275 -2.03 -10.35 19.26
N MET A 276 -1.19 -10.34 18.21
CA MET A 276 -1.02 -11.45 17.27
C MET A 276 -0.14 -12.59 17.81
N THR A 277 0.45 -12.45 18.98
CA THR A 277 1.32 -13.49 19.54
C THR A 277 0.49 -14.58 20.24
N ALA A 278 0.73 -15.84 19.89
CA ALA A 278 0.08 -16.98 20.52
C ALA A 278 0.41 -17.06 22.04
N ARG A 279 -0.61 -17.29 22.85
CA ARG A 279 -0.52 -17.38 24.32
C ARG A 279 -1.22 -18.63 24.83
N GLU A 280 -0.89 -19.79 24.28
CA GLU A 280 -1.42 -21.05 24.76
C GLU A 280 -0.71 -21.48 26.06
N GLU A 281 -1.46 -22.03 27.04
CA GLU A 281 -0.90 -22.56 28.25
C GLU A 281 0.12 -23.68 27.93
N GLY A 282 1.37 -23.49 28.34
CA GLY A 282 2.44 -24.46 28.15
C GLY A 282 3.27 -24.28 26.85
N GLN A 283 2.90 -23.41 25.91
CA GLN A 283 3.69 -23.08 24.73
C GLN A 283 4.24 -21.65 24.80
N THR A 284 5.55 -21.52 24.71
CA THR A 284 6.20 -20.21 24.63
C THR A 284 6.43 -19.87 23.15
N PRO A 285 5.82 -18.81 22.61
CA PRO A 285 6.04 -18.40 21.23
C PRO A 285 7.49 -18.00 21.00
N CYS A 286 7.93 -18.00 19.75
CA CYS A 286 9.21 -17.44 19.34
C CYS A 286 8.96 -16.09 18.67
N VAL A 287 9.30 -15.01 19.35
CA VAL A 287 9.17 -13.65 18.83
C VAL A 287 10.55 -13.00 18.78
N ILE A 288 10.96 -12.58 17.58
CA ILE A 288 12.25 -11.92 17.39
C ILE A 288 12.03 -10.52 16.81
N TYR A 289 12.66 -9.53 17.45
CA TYR A 289 12.68 -8.13 17.05
C TYR A 289 14.09 -7.79 16.59
N LEU A 290 14.24 -7.44 15.29
CA LEU A 290 15.51 -6.99 14.73
C LEU A 290 15.47 -5.50 14.50
N GLY A 291 16.52 -4.80 14.87
CA GLY A 291 16.60 -3.37 14.65
C GLY A 291 17.98 -2.77 14.89
N ASP A 292 18.12 -1.53 14.40
CA ASP A 292 19.29 -0.70 14.60
C ASP A 292 18.90 0.63 15.26
N PRO A 293 19.19 0.83 16.56
CA PRO A 293 18.86 2.08 17.24
C PRO A 293 19.52 3.30 16.61
N GLN A 294 20.65 3.10 15.91
CA GLN A 294 21.40 4.16 15.26
C GLN A 294 20.73 4.66 13.97
N GLN A 295 19.78 3.92 13.41
CA GLN A 295 19.02 4.27 12.21
C GLN A 295 17.58 4.74 12.49
N SER A 296 17.22 5.05 13.73
CA SER A 296 15.90 5.59 14.08
C SER A 296 15.80 7.07 13.70
N ILE A 297 15.22 7.36 12.52
CA ILE A 297 15.08 8.72 11.95
C ILE A 297 13.63 9.10 11.58
N PHE A 298 12.65 8.26 11.91
CA PHE A 298 11.22 8.47 11.58
C PHE A 298 10.40 8.93 12.80
N SER A 299 10.97 9.78 13.66
CA SER A 299 10.26 10.29 14.84
C SER A 299 9.00 11.09 14.46
N PHE A 300 8.99 11.75 13.30
CA PHE A 300 7.85 12.49 12.76
C PHE A 300 6.68 11.57 12.34
N MET A 301 6.92 10.28 12.08
CA MET A 301 5.91 9.25 11.82
C MET A 301 5.45 8.52 13.09
N GLY A 302 5.78 9.03 14.27
CA GLY A 302 5.41 8.44 15.56
C GLY A 302 6.36 7.38 16.12
N ALA A 303 7.46 7.06 15.42
CA ALA A 303 8.52 6.22 15.99
C ALA A 303 9.15 6.93 17.21
N LYS A 304 9.26 6.23 18.33
CA LYS A 304 9.81 6.78 19.56
C LYS A 304 11.10 6.04 19.94
N CYS A 305 12.13 6.75 20.39
CA CYS A 305 13.31 6.12 20.99
C CYS A 305 12.94 5.21 22.17
N SER A 306 11.87 5.53 22.91
CA SER A 306 11.29 4.69 23.96
C SER A 306 10.77 3.33 23.49
N THR A 307 10.52 3.13 22.19
CA THR A 307 10.13 1.84 21.60
C THR A 307 11.19 0.78 21.86
N LEU A 308 12.44 1.09 21.59
CA LEU A 308 13.54 0.15 21.84
C LEU A 308 13.78 -0.09 23.33
N ASP A 309 13.60 0.93 24.17
CA ASP A 309 13.72 0.76 25.63
C ASP A 309 12.59 -0.12 26.18
N PHE A 310 11.38 0.01 25.65
CA PHE A 310 10.28 -0.90 25.95
C PHE A 310 10.63 -2.35 25.56
N LEU A 311 11.19 -2.56 24.35
CA LEU A 311 11.58 -3.88 23.88
C LEU A 311 12.77 -4.44 24.66
N ARG A 312 13.73 -3.62 25.09
CA ARG A 312 14.82 -4.04 25.98
C ARG A 312 14.29 -4.59 27.30
N ASN A 313 13.31 -3.93 27.88
CA ASN A 313 12.67 -4.40 29.13
C ASN A 313 11.87 -5.70 28.90
N ARG A 314 11.13 -5.79 27.78
CA ARG A 314 10.35 -6.97 27.43
C ARG A 314 11.20 -8.19 27.13
N CYS A 315 12.33 -8.00 26.45
CA CYS A 315 13.28 -9.04 26.10
C CYS A 315 14.42 -9.17 27.13
N ALA A 316 14.21 -8.75 28.38
CA ALA A 316 15.25 -8.74 29.40
C ALA A 316 15.93 -10.11 29.53
N GLY A 317 17.28 -10.13 29.41
CA GLY A 317 18.09 -11.35 29.39
C GLY A 317 18.21 -12.04 28.01
N ASN A 318 17.45 -11.60 26.99
CA ASN A 318 17.48 -12.15 25.63
C ASN A 318 17.82 -11.04 24.59
N ILE A 319 18.85 -10.27 24.87
CA ILE A 319 19.35 -9.23 23.97
C ILE A 319 20.62 -9.76 23.29
N HIS A 320 20.61 -9.76 21.97
CA HIS A 320 21.70 -10.27 21.14
C HIS A 320 22.23 -9.17 20.24
N SER A 321 23.52 -9.25 19.87
CA SER A 321 24.15 -8.32 18.92
C SER A 321 24.80 -9.09 17.79
N LEU A 322 24.64 -8.61 16.55
CA LEU A 322 25.39 -9.13 15.41
C LEU A 322 26.76 -8.45 15.35
N SER A 323 27.82 -9.23 15.44
CA SER A 323 29.21 -8.74 15.62
C SER A 323 29.99 -8.58 14.34
N LYS A 324 29.49 -9.10 13.20
CA LYS A 324 30.21 -9.02 11.92
C LYS A 324 29.45 -8.24 10.87
N ASN A 325 30.16 -7.32 10.23
CA ASN A 325 29.67 -6.61 9.04
C ASN A 325 30.23 -7.30 7.79
N HIS A 326 29.33 -7.74 6.88
CA HIS A 326 29.67 -8.44 5.64
C HIS A 326 29.62 -7.53 4.40
N ARG A 327 29.26 -6.25 4.57
CA ARG A 327 29.06 -5.28 3.50
C ARG A 327 30.23 -4.32 3.34
N SER A 328 30.56 -3.64 4.43
CA SER A 328 31.45 -2.47 4.39
C SER A 328 32.93 -2.86 4.54
N PRO A 329 33.81 -2.33 3.70
CA PRO A 329 35.23 -2.46 3.90
C PRO A 329 35.66 -1.78 5.19
N LYS A 330 36.82 -2.23 5.70
CA LYS A 330 37.30 -1.81 7.02
C LYS A 330 37.47 -0.29 7.14
N TYR A 331 37.97 0.40 6.12
CA TYR A 331 38.14 1.86 6.15
C TYR A 331 36.81 2.63 6.29
N LEU A 332 35.72 2.17 5.67
CA LEU A 332 34.39 2.75 5.87
C LEU A 332 33.82 2.41 7.25
N LEU A 333 33.92 1.15 7.65
CA LEU A 333 33.41 0.72 8.95
C LEU A 333 34.08 1.41 10.11
N ASP A 334 35.39 1.65 10.02
CA ASP A 334 36.17 2.37 11.03
C ASP A 334 35.65 3.81 11.21
N ILE A 335 35.26 4.50 10.11
CA ILE A 335 34.61 5.82 10.17
C ILE A 335 33.23 5.73 10.81
N PHE A 336 32.40 4.79 10.38
CA PHE A 336 31.05 4.61 10.92
C PHE A 336 31.10 4.32 12.43
N ASN A 337 31.99 3.43 12.85
CA ASN A 337 32.16 3.08 14.26
C ASN A 337 32.73 4.25 15.07
N THR A 338 33.72 4.98 14.54
CA THR A 338 34.28 6.17 15.20
C THR A 338 33.20 7.24 15.43
N TYR A 339 32.37 7.49 14.41
CA TYR A 339 31.25 8.41 14.50
C TYR A 339 30.20 7.93 15.54
N ALA A 340 29.83 6.65 15.50
CA ALA A 340 28.88 6.07 16.45
C ALA A 340 29.38 6.19 17.92
N VAL A 341 30.65 5.93 18.17
CA VAL A 341 31.20 6.05 19.52
C VAL A 341 31.29 7.51 19.97
N LYS A 342 31.91 8.36 19.16
CA LYS A 342 32.26 9.73 19.58
C LYS A 342 31.09 10.70 19.49
N GLN A 343 30.25 10.58 18.47
CA GLN A 343 29.15 11.51 18.25
C GLN A 343 27.82 11.00 18.82
N MET A 344 27.57 9.68 18.79
CA MET A 344 26.29 9.10 19.23
C MET A 344 26.40 8.41 20.61
N GLY A 345 27.61 8.28 21.19
CA GLY A 345 27.79 7.68 22.51
C GLY A 345 27.54 6.17 22.58
N ILE A 346 27.67 5.46 21.46
CA ILE A 346 27.46 4.01 21.39
C ILE A 346 28.67 3.28 21.98
N SER A 347 28.42 2.27 22.81
CA SER A 347 29.50 1.42 23.35
C SER A 347 30.22 0.66 22.22
N PRO A 348 31.53 0.66 22.19
CA PRO A 348 32.31 -0.07 21.19
C PRO A 348 31.97 -1.57 21.10
N ASP A 349 31.57 -2.20 22.21
CA ASP A 349 31.21 -3.61 22.27
C ASP A 349 29.92 -3.97 21.49
N LEU A 350 29.11 -2.95 21.17
CA LEU A 350 27.87 -3.12 20.39
C LEU A 350 28.10 -2.90 18.88
N LEU A 351 29.32 -2.53 18.48
CA LEU A 351 29.63 -2.19 17.09
C LEU A 351 30.26 -3.39 16.37
N PRO A 352 29.89 -3.60 15.09
CA PRO A 352 30.40 -4.73 14.32
C PRO A 352 31.85 -4.50 13.86
N SER A 353 32.54 -5.60 13.63
CA SER A 353 33.84 -5.64 12.97
C SER A 353 33.75 -6.25 11.58
N THR A 354 34.72 -6.03 10.73
CA THR A 354 34.80 -6.67 9.41
C THR A 354 36.24 -7.14 9.13
N SER A 355 36.36 -8.25 8.42
CA SER A 355 37.62 -8.74 7.86
C SER A 355 37.81 -8.30 6.39
N PHE A 356 36.83 -7.61 5.80
CA PHE A 356 36.87 -7.18 4.40
C PHE A 356 37.81 -5.97 4.23
N GLN A 357 38.97 -6.20 3.65
CA GLN A 357 40.02 -5.18 3.42
C GLN A 357 40.43 -5.20 1.95
N PRO A 358 39.70 -4.56 1.06
CA PRO A 358 40.06 -4.44 -0.35
C PRO A 358 41.28 -3.51 -0.50
N THR A 359 42.00 -3.66 -1.61
CA THR A 359 43.05 -2.71 -1.98
C THR A 359 42.45 -1.33 -2.22
N THR A 360 43.02 -0.30 -1.59
CA THR A 360 42.55 1.08 -1.71
C THR A 360 43.38 1.85 -2.74
N MET A 361 42.74 2.78 -3.45
CA MET A 361 43.38 3.73 -4.39
C MET A 361 43.72 5.06 -3.72
N GLY A 362 43.30 5.28 -2.48
CA GLY A 362 43.53 6.52 -1.72
C GLY A 362 42.48 7.62 -1.95
N ASN A 363 41.42 7.33 -2.74
CA ASN A 363 40.31 8.26 -3.06
C ASN A 363 38.96 7.79 -2.54
N GLU A 364 38.92 6.82 -1.63
CA GLU A 364 37.70 6.23 -1.09
C GLU A 364 37.01 7.14 -0.08
N LEU A 365 37.81 8.00 0.58
CA LEU A 365 37.32 8.89 1.64
C LEU A 365 37.78 10.31 1.32
N GLN A 366 36.84 11.15 0.90
CA GLN A 366 37.15 12.51 0.44
C GLN A 366 36.28 13.56 1.10
N TRP A 367 36.82 14.77 1.23
CA TRP A 367 36.11 15.95 1.65
C TRP A 367 36.30 17.06 0.62
N PHE A 368 35.15 17.56 0.08
CA PHE A 368 35.11 18.62 -0.93
C PHE A 368 34.59 19.91 -0.29
N GLN A 369 35.27 21.00 -0.60
CA GLN A 369 34.90 22.34 -0.16
C GLN A 369 34.60 23.21 -1.37
N SER A 370 33.35 23.72 -1.43
CA SER A 370 32.85 24.69 -2.42
C SER A 370 32.73 26.08 -1.81
N ASP A 371 32.74 27.10 -2.64
CA ASP A 371 32.66 28.48 -2.17
C ASP A 371 31.27 28.85 -1.62
N THR A 372 30.22 28.48 -2.32
CA THR A 372 28.81 28.74 -1.99
C THR A 372 27.98 27.51 -2.23
N ILE A 373 26.71 27.53 -1.79
CA ILE A 373 25.79 26.41 -2.04
C ILE A 373 25.48 26.25 -3.52
N GLU A 374 25.44 27.34 -4.28
CA GLU A 374 25.19 27.30 -5.72
C GLU A 374 26.35 26.64 -6.47
N THR A 375 27.61 26.91 -6.07
CA THR A 375 28.76 26.20 -6.61
C THR A 375 28.80 24.75 -6.15
N GLU A 376 28.37 24.45 -4.92
CA GLU A 376 28.31 23.08 -4.41
C GLU A 376 27.33 22.20 -5.19
N TYR A 377 26.20 22.73 -5.66
CA TYR A 377 25.29 21.97 -6.53
C TYR A 377 25.99 21.51 -7.82
N LEU A 378 26.73 22.41 -8.45
CA LEU A 378 27.45 22.09 -9.68
C LEU A 378 28.65 21.16 -9.43
N ASP A 379 29.40 21.40 -8.34
CA ASP A 379 30.53 20.55 -7.96
C ASP A 379 30.04 19.12 -7.66
N ALA A 380 28.92 18.96 -6.94
CA ALA A 380 28.32 17.66 -6.67
C ALA A 380 27.95 16.93 -7.97
N ALA A 381 27.33 17.63 -8.90
CA ALA A 381 26.98 17.09 -10.20
C ALA A 381 28.22 16.68 -11.02
N GLN A 382 29.26 17.52 -11.06
CA GLN A 382 30.52 17.24 -11.77
C GLN A 382 31.25 16.04 -11.17
N GLN A 383 31.32 15.94 -9.84
CA GLN A 383 31.98 14.82 -9.19
C GLN A 383 31.20 13.50 -9.39
N ALA A 384 29.86 13.54 -9.39
CA ALA A 384 29.06 12.36 -9.70
C ALA A 384 29.25 11.89 -11.16
N VAL A 385 29.34 12.82 -12.11
CA VAL A 385 29.66 12.50 -13.52
C VAL A 385 31.07 11.93 -13.65
N ARG A 386 32.04 12.46 -12.89
CA ARG A 386 33.39 11.91 -12.84
C ARG A 386 33.39 10.47 -12.29
N MET A 387 32.65 10.21 -11.22
CA MET A 387 32.50 8.86 -10.68
C MET A 387 31.90 7.89 -11.71
N LEU A 388 30.88 8.33 -12.47
CA LEU A 388 30.29 7.52 -13.53
C LEU A 388 31.31 7.21 -14.66
N HIS A 389 32.17 8.17 -15.00
CA HIS A 389 33.20 7.98 -16.00
C HIS A 389 34.31 7.02 -15.51
N ASP A 390 34.78 7.21 -14.28
CA ASP A 390 35.89 6.44 -13.71
C ASP A 390 35.46 5.02 -13.27
N PHE A 391 34.16 4.86 -12.90
CA PHE A 391 33.57 3.61 -12.42
C PHE A 391 32.16 3.41 -13.01
N PRO A 392 32.03 3.07 -14.29
CA PRO A 392 30.76 3.07 -15.02
C PRO A 392 29.74 2.05 -14.49
N GLU A 393 30.19 0.99 -13.82
CA GLU A 393 29.30 -0.04 -13.22
C GLU A 393 28.84 0.32 -11.81
N ASP A 394 29.49 1.29 -11.16
CA ASP A 394 29.19 1.66 -9.77
C ASP A 394 27.98 2.60 -9.71
N THR A 395 27.12 2.37 -8.74
CA THR A 395 26.04 3.30 -8.42
C THR A 395 26.55 4.46 -7.58
N THR A 396 26.13 5.68 -7.90
CA THR A 396 26.54 6.91 -7.19
C THR A 396 25.31 7.64 -6.67
N ALA A 397 25.23 7.89 -5.37
CA ALA A 397 24.16 8.68 -4.76
C ALA A 397 24.65 10.03 -4.25
N ILE A 398 23.90 11.08 -4.53
CA ILE A 398 24.03 12.39 -3.88
C ILE A 398 22.90 12.50 -2.87
N ILE A 399 23.24 12.40 -1.59
CA ILE A 399 22.29 12.42 -0.49
C ILE A 399 22.17 13.83 0.06
N VAL A 400 20.97 14.40 -0.01
CA VAL A 400 20.67 15.78 0.36
C VAL A 400 19.74 15.86 1.58
N ASN A 401 19.63 17.01 2.20
CA ASN A 401 18.80 17.20 3.39
C ASN A 401 17.36 17.65 3.07
N SER A 402 17.13 18.24 1.91
CA SER A 402 15.81 18.74 1.51
C SER A 402 15.51 18.49 0.03
N ASN A 403 14.22 18.52 -0.34
CA ASN A 403 13.78 18.43 -1.74
C ASN A 403 14.33 19.57 -2.59
N ARG A 404 14.44 20.79 -2.03
CA ARG A 404 15.03 21.94 -2.72
C ARG A 404 16.48 21.69 -3.08
N ASP A 405 17.25 21.05 -2.19
CA ASP A 405 18.65 20.72 -2.48
C ASP A 405 18.73 19.64 -3.56
N ALA A 406 17.80 18.69 -3.56
CA ALA A 406 17.71 17.69 -4.63
C ALA A 406 17.40 18.32 -5.99
N ASP A 407 16.53 19.33 -6.03
CA ASP A 407 16.24 20.08 -7.25
C ASP A 407 17.50 20.80 -7.76
N GLY A 408 18.22 21.49 -6.88
CA GLY A 408 19.45 22.19 -7.24
C GLY A 408 20.53 21.26 -7.81
N VAL A 409 20.75 20.09 -7.18
CA VAL A 409 21.68 19.07 -7.70
C VAL A 409 21.19 18.49 -9.03
N SER A 410 19.91 18.18 -9.13
CA SER A 410 19.31 17.65 -10.37
C SER A 410 19.47 18.63 -11.54
N ASP A 411 19.28 19.93 -11.28
CA ASP A 411 19.48 20.96 -12.30
C ASP A 411 20.94 21.09 -12.72
N GLY A 412 21.90 20.92 -11.80
CA GLY A 412 23.31 20.80 -12.12
C GLY A 412 23.63 19.60 -13.03
N LEU A 413 23.03 18.42 -12.76
CA LEU A 413 23.18 17.23 -13.59
C LEU A 413 22.55 17.39 -14.97
N LYS A 414 21.38 18.05 -15.07
CA LYS A 414 20.74 18.39 -16.36
C LYS A 414 21.62 19.33 -17.20
N GLN A 415 22.25 20.33 -16.59
CA GLN A 415 23.19 21.22 -17.30
C GLN A 415 24.36 20.44 -17.91
N LEU A 416 24.83 19.41 -17.21
CA LEU A 416 25.86 18.49 -17.67
C LEU A 416 25.35 17.39 -18.61
N LYS A 417 24.04 17.36 -18.90
CA LYS A 417 23.36 16.31 -19.67
C LYS A 417 23.62 14.91 -19.13
N ALA A 418 23.78 14.79 -17.82
CA ALA A 418 24.01 13.51 -17.15
C ALA A 418 22.68 12.84 -16.80
N PRO A 419 22.42 11.62 -17.29
CA PRO A 419 21.25 10.83 -16.89
C PRO A 419 21.29 10.56 -15.38
N HIS A 420 20.20 10.76 -14.71
CA HIS A 420 20.12 10.52 -13.26
C HIS A 420 18.67 10.29 -12.81
N PHE A 421 18.52 9.50 -11.78
CA PHE A 421 17.23 9.24 -11.14
C PHE A 421 17.09 10.06 -9.85
N LYS A 422 16.07 10.91 -9.78
CA LYS A 422 15.81 11.76 -8.62
C LYS A 422 14.71 11.16 -7.75
N VAL A 423 15.04 10.78 -6.51
CA VAL A 423 14.13 10.24 -5.48
C VAL A 423 13.83 11.33 -4.46
N SER A 424 13.12 12.37 -4.89
CA SER A 424 12.78 13.49 -4.01
C SER A 424 11.59 14.28 -4.54
N GLY A 425 10.91 15.03 -3.68
CA GLY A 425 9.72 15.78 -4.05
C GLY A 425 8.47 14.90 -4.07
N GLU A 426 7.58 15.15 -5.03
CA GLU A 426 6.40 14.32 -5.24
C GLU A 426 6.81 12.92 -5.70
N ASP A 427 6.18 11.92 -5.12
CA ASP A 427 6.43 10.52 -5.44
C ASP A 427 5.91 10.22 -6.85
N LEU A 428 6.70 9.52 -7.67
CA LEU A 428 6.31 9.15 -9.03
C LEU A 428 4.97 8.41 -9.08
N PHE A 429 4.70 7.55 -8.10
CA PHE A 429 3.43 6.83 -7.99
C PHE A 429 2.25 7.72 -7.55
N SER A 430 2.53 8.91 -7.02
CA SER A 430 1.51 9.92 -6.70
C SER A 430 1.15 10.81 -7.91
N SER A 431 1.83 10.65 -9.06
CA SER A 431 1.50 11.42 -10.26
C SER A 431 0.08 11.12 -10.75
N PRO A 432 -0.66 12.13 -11.25
CA PRO A 432 -2.04 11.95 -11.72
C PRO A 432 -2.17 10.86 -12.79
N GLN A 433 -1.18 10.72 -13.67
CA GLN A 433 -1.16 9.73 -14.74
C GLN A 433 -1.13 8.30 -14.19
N ILE A 434 -0.28 8.05 -13.20
CA ILE A 434 -0.14 6.72 -12.59
C ILE A 434 -1.34 6.40 -11.70
N LYS A 435 -1.83 7.38 -10.93
CA LYS A 435 -3.06 7.23 -10.15
C LYS A 435 -4.27 6.90 -11.04
N LEU A 436 -4.37 7.50 -12.21
CA LEU A 436 -5.42 7.20 -13.18
C LEU A 436 -5.29 5.79 -13.73
N LEU A 437 -4.07 5.37 -14.10
CA LEU A 437 -3.81 4.02 -14.58
C LEU A 437 -4.17 2.95 -13.54
N PHE A 438 -3.74 3.15 -12.29
CA PHE A 438 -4.07 2.24 -11.20
C PHE A 438 -5.56 2.28 -10.83
N ALA A 439 -6.21 3.44 -10.95
CA ALA A 439 -7.66 3.54 -10.76
C ALA A 439 -8.43 2.72 -11.80
N HIS A 440 -8.00 2.74 -13.07
CA HIS A 440 -8.57 1.89 -14.11
C HIS A 440 -8.45 0.40 -13.78
N LEU A 441 -7.24 -0.07 -13.44
CA LEU A 441 -7.02 -1.47 -13.03
C LEU A 441 -7.84 -1.82 -11.77
N THR A 442 -7.94 -0.88 -10.83
CA THR A 442 -8.72 -1.08 -9.60
C THR A 442 -10.20 -1.31 -9.87
N ILE A 443 -10.83 -0.55 -10.79
CA ILE A 443 -12.25 -0.75 -11.12
C ILE A 443 -12.50 -2.02 -11.93
N MET A 444 -11.51 -2.47 -12.70
CA MET A 444 -11.58 -3.77 -13.39
C MET A 444 -11.60 -4.94 -12.40
N ASN A 445 -10.90 -4.81 -11.27
CA ASN A 445 -10.91 -5.81 -10.19
C ASN A 445 -12.07 -5.62 -9.21
N ASN A 446 -12.44 -4.37 -8.90
CA ASN A 446 -13.52 -4.02 -7.98
C ASN A 446 -14.32 -2.82 -8.49
N PRO A 447 -15.40 -3.05 -9.24
CA PRO A 447 -16.20 -1.98 -9.83
C PRO A 447 -16.92 -1.08 -8.81
N HIS A 448 -16.94 -1.45 -7.52
CA HIS A 448 -17.53 -0.65 -6.44
C HIS A 448 -16.54 0.33 -5.78
N ASN A 449 -15.27 0.39 -6.23
CA ASN A 449 -14.28 1.26 -5.60
C ASN A 449 -14.59 2.75 -5.84
N PHE A 450 -14.98 3.43 -4.77
CA PHE A 450 -15.43 4.82 -4.78
C PHE A 450 -14.35 5.80 -5.26
N ILE A 451 -13.13 5.67 -4.72
CA ILE A 451 -12.01 6.57 -5.03
C ILE A 451 -11.50 6.34 -6.44
N ALA A 452 -11.40 5.10 -6.88
CA ALA A 452 -10.96 4.78 -8.24
C ALA A 452 -11.89 5.40 -9.30
N TRP A 453 -13.22 5.30 -9.12
CA TRP A 453 -14.15 5.98 -10.00
C TRP A 453 -14.04 7.50 -9.96
N ALA A 454 -13.82 8.10 -8.79
CA ALA A 454 -13.61 9.54 -8.69
C ALA A 454 -12.37 9.99 -9.47
N ARG A 455 -11.26 9.24 -9.36
CA ARG A 455 -10.02 9.49 -10.11
C ARG A 455 -10.20 9.33 -11.62
N ILE A 456 -10.97 8.32 -12.07
CA ILE A 456 -11.30 8.14 -13.50
C ILE A 456 -12.13 9.31 -14.01
N LEU A 457 -13.18 9.69 -13.29
CA LEU A 457 -14.05 10.79 -13.72
C LEU A 457 -13.34 12.14 -13.78
N GLU A 458 -12.35 12.37 -12.93
CA GLU A 458 -11.49 13.55 -12.98
C GLU A 458 -10.44 13.43 -14.08
N GLY A 459 -9.67 12.35 -14.12
CA GLY A 459 -8.61 12.12 -15.10
C GLY A 459 -9.11 12.07 -16.54
N MET A 460 -10.31 11.52 -16.77
CA MET A 460 -11.00 11.54 -18.07
C MET A 460 -11.77 12.85 -18.32
N GLN A 461 -11.48 13.91 -17.56
CA GLN A 461 -11.99 15.27 -17.75
C GLN A 461 -13.54 15.40 -17.71
N VAL A 462 -14.24 14.42 -17.11
CA VAL A 462 -15.68 14.49 -16.88
C VAL A 462 -15.99 15.58 -15.83
N PHE A 463 -15.15 15.67 -14.81
CA PHE A 463 -15.18 16.71 -13.79
C PHE A 463 -13.82 17.39 -13.67
N ARG A 464 -13.82 18.66 -13.27
CA ARG A 464 -12.59 19.46 -13.10
C ARG A 464 -11.91 19.28 -11.75
N THR A 465 -12.59 18.71 -10.78
CA THR A 465 -12.10 18.55 -9.42
C THR A 465 -12.51 17.20 -8.85
N SER A 466 -11.64 16.61 -8.03
CA SER A 466 -11.88 15.35 -7.32
C SER A 466 -13.17 15.40 -6.49
N ASN A 467 -13.48 16.53 -5.87
CA ASN A 467 -14.70 16.72 -5.10
C ASN A 467 -15.98 16.62 -5.93
N ALA A 468 -16.00 17.19 -7.13
CA ALA A 468 -17.16 17.09 -8.01
C ALA A 468 -17.34 15.65 -8.51
N ALA A 469 -16.24 14.96 -8.81
CA ALA A 469 -16.25 13.56 -9.17
C ALA A 469 -16.78 12.68 -8.02
N ARG A 470 -16.24 12.84 -6.78
CA ARG A 470 -16.72 12.10 -5.60
C ARG A 470 -18.22 12.29 -5.33
N ARG A 471 -18.71 13.53 -5.44
CA ARG A 471 -20.16 13.79 -5.28
C ARG A 471 -21.00 13.07 -6.34
N PHE A 472 -20.51 12.97 -7.56
CA PHE A 472 -21.22 12.25 -8.63
C PHE A 472 -21.21 10.73 -8.36
N VAL A 473 -20.07 10.15 -7.99
CA VAL A 473 -19.99 8.72 -7.62
C VAL A 473 -20.92 8.42 -6.44
N ARG A 474 -20.97 9.31 -5.42
CA ARG A 474 -21.89 9.16 -4.30
C ARG A 474 -23.35 9.20 -4.76
N ALA A 475 -23.71 10.16 -5.62
CA ALA A 475 -25.07 10.26 -6.15
C ALA A 475 -25.49 9.04 -6.97
N CYS A 476 -24.54 8.38 -7.66
CA CYS A 476 -24.76 7.09 -8.31
C CYS A 476 -24.99 5.98 -7.26
N SER A 477 -24.09 5.84 -6.30
CA SER A 477 -24.18 4.82 -5.26
C SER A 477 -25.47 4.88 -4.43
N ASP A 478 -25.92 6.09 -4.10
CA ASP A 478 -27.20 6.30 -3.39
C ASP A 478 -28.43 5.82 -4.18
N ARG A 479 -28.27 5.57 -5.49
CA ARG A 479 -29.29 5.11 -6.43
C ARG A 479 -29.04 3.70 -6.96
N ALA A 480 -28.20 2.94 -6.29
CA ALA A 480 -27.77 1.63 -6.75
C ALA A 480 -27.24 1.63 -8.21
N LEU A 481 -26.47 2.67 -8.57
CA LEU A 481 -25.80 2.82 -9.86
C LEU A 481 -24.29 2.76 -9.69
N LEU A 482 -23.62 2.24 -10.70
CA LEU A 482 -22.17 2.41 -10.91
C LEU A 482 -21.93 3.35 -12.09
N PRO A 483 -20.82 4.11 -12.12
CA PRO A 483 -20.45 4.84 -13.32
C PRO A 483 -20.29 3.94 -14.57
N SER A 484 -19.96 2.65 -14.41
CA SER A 484 -19.94 1.68 -15.51
C SER A 484 -21.31 1.42 -16.15
N ASP A 485 -22.44 1.67 -15.46
CA ASP A 485 -23.76 1.58 -16.08
C ASP A 485 -23.91 2.52 -17.29
N PHE A 486 -23.22 3.68 -17.24
CA PHE A 486 -23.21 4.64 -18.35
C PHE A 486 -22.34 4.24 -19.52
N LEU A 487 -21.52 3.19 -19.36
CA LEU A 487 -20.64 2.65 -20.39
C LEU A 487 -21.24 1.43 -21.12
N ARG A 488 -22.44 1.01 -20.74
CA ARG A 488 -23.17 -0.09 -21.40
C ARG A 488 -23.74 0.36 -22.75
N ASP A 489 -23.73 -0.54 -23.73
CA ASP A 489 -24.21 -0.26 -25.08
C ASP A 489 -25.73 -0.37 -25.20
N ASP A 490 -26.39 -1.15 -24.33
CA ASP A 490 -27.84 -1.35 -24.32
C ASP A 490 -28.63 -0.16 -23.74
N GLY A 491 -27.93 0.81 -23.15
CA GLY A 491 -28.53 2.00 -22.53
C GLY A 491 -29.35 1.71 -21.28
N GLN A 492 -29.29 0.49 -20.75
CA GLN A 492 -29.97 0.09 -19.52
C GLN A 492 -28.97 0.13 -18.35
N THR A 493 -29.47 0.41 -17.15
CA THR A 493 -28.72 0.19 -15.93
C THR A 493 -28.74 -1.28 -15.55
N TYR A 494 -27.75 -1.73 -14.77
CA TYR A 494 -27.70 -3.12 -14.32
C TYR A 494 -28.99 -3.51 -13.56
N ILE A 495 -29.47 -2.62 -12.69
CA ILE A 495 -30.73 -2.79 -11.95
C ILE A 495 -31.97 -2.84 -12.89
N SER A 496 -32.07 -1.93 -13.86
CA SER A 496 -33.21 -1.93 -14.77
C SER A 496 -33.24 -3.18 -15.67
N ARG A 497 -32.08 -3.64 -16.11
CA ARG A 497 -31.94 -4.90 -16.87
C ARG A 497 -32.34 -6.10 -16.02
N PHE A 498 -31.91 -6.17 -14.76
CA PHE A 498 -32.30 -7.23 -13.85
C PHE A 498 -33.79 -7.26 -13.61
N VAL A 499 -34.43 -6.10 -13.34
CA VAL A 499 -35.87 -6.01 -13.12
C VAL A 499 -36.62 -6.44 -14.38
N ASN A 500 -36.19 -5.98 -15.56
CA ASN A 500 -36.81 -6.39 -16.82
C ASN A 500 -36.70 -7.92 -17.04
N ALA A 501 -35.55 -8.50 -16.82
CA ALA A 501 -35.36 -9.94 -16.96
C ALA A 501 -36.23 -10.73 -15.98
N TYR A 502 -36.32 -10.29 -14.73
CA TYR A 502 -37.12 -10.94 -13.70
C TYR A 502 -38.63 -10.93 -14.00
N GLU A 503 -39.13 -9.83 -14.57
CA GLU A 503 -40.56 -9.66 -14.91
C GLU A 503 -40.97 -10.30 -16.25
N ASN A 504 -40.10 -10.26 -17.25
CA ASN A 504 -40.47 -10.54 -18.62
C ASN A 504 -39.80 -11.74 -19.27
N GLU A 505 -38.69 -12.22 -18.71
CA GLU A 505 -37.88 -13.26 -19.30
C GLU A 505 -37.85 -14.53 -18.42
N VAL A 506 -37.26 -15.60 -18.91
CA VAL A 506 -36.93 -16.77 -18.10
C VAL A 506 -35.52 -16.62 -17.60
N ILE A 507 -35.33 -16.68 -16.29
CA ILE A 507 -34.02 -16.64 -15.66
C ILE A 507 -33.61 -18.06 -15.26
N THR A 508 -32.44 -18.53 -15.74
CA THR A 508 -31.82 -19.75 -15.28
C THR A 508 -30.81 -19.41 -14.16
N ILE A 509 -31.18 -19.70 -12.94
CA ILE A 509 -30.25 -19.65 -11.81
C ILE A 509 -29.45 -20.94 -11.83
N PHE A 510 -28.10 -20.83 -11.78
CA PHE A 510 -27.23 -21.98 -11.83
C PHE A 510 -25.99 -21.78 -10.95
N ASP A 511 -25.36 -22.91 -10.62
CA ASP A 511 -24.13 -22.97 -9.83
C ASP A 511 -23.34 -24.19 -10.26
N THR A 512 -21.98 -24.17 -10.09
CA THR A 512 -21.08 -25.24 -10.50
C THR A 512 -20.15 -25.67 -9.39
N GLU A 513 -19.98 -26.99 -9.20
CA GLU A 513 -18.89 -27.55 -8.40
C GLU A 513 -17.77 -28.05 -9.31
N THR A 514 -16.52 -27.88 -8.90
CA THR A 514 -15.36 -28.05 -9.79
C THR A 514 -14.20 -28.78 -9.11
N THR A 515 -13.22 -29.23 -9.88
CA THR A 515 -12.00 -29.87 -9.38
C THR A 515 -11.03 -28.88 -8.73
N GLY A 516 -11.19 -27.58 -8.99
CA GLY A 516 -10.34 -26.52 -8.44
C GLY A 516 -10.79 -25.13 -8.91
N LEU A 517 -9.94 -24.14 -8.74
CA LEU A 517 -10.25 -22.72 -9.02
C LEU A 517 -9.68 -22.20 -10.34
N ASP A 518 -9.00 -23.06 -11.12
CA ASP A 518 -8.46 -22.70 -12.42
C ASP A 518 -9.55 -22.80 -13.50
N VAL A 519 -10.18 -21.66 -13.80
CA VAL A 519 -11.28 -21.59 -14.77
C VAL A 519 -10.91 -22.08 -16.17
N PHE A 520 -9.62 -22.14 -16.53
CA PHE A 520 -9.15 -22.59 -17.84
C PHE A 520 -8.92 -24.10 -17.93
N ASN A 521 -8.42 -24.66 -16.83
CA ASN A 521 -7.99 -26.05 -16.82
C ASN A 521 -8.88 -26.97 -16.02
N ASP A 522 -9.50 -26.51 -14.92
CA ASP A 522 -10.30 -27.38 -14.07
C ASP A 522 -11.59 -27.88 -14.73
N ASP A 523 -12.08 -29.02 -14.23
CA ASP A 523 -13.28 -29.66 -14.75
C ASP A 523 -14.47 -29.35 -13.86
N ILE A 524 -15.64 -29.21 -14.47
CA ILE A 524 -16.91 -29.15 -13.75
C ILE A 524 -17.28 -30.56 -13.28
N LEU A 525 -17.68 -30.70 -12.03
CA LEU A 525 -18.10 -31.94 -11.37
C LEU A 525 -19.60 -32.04 -11.20
N GLN A 526 -20.28 -30.88 -10.96
CA GLN A 526 -21.74 -30.79 -10.87
C GLN A 526 -22.20 -29.49 -11.53
N ILE A 527 -23.32 -29.53 -12.20
CA ILE A 527 -24.09 -28.37 -12.63
C ILE A 527 -25.50 -28.50 -12.04
N ALA A 528 -25.89 -27.54 -11.18
CA ALA A 528 -27.25 -27.45 -10.72
C ALA A 528 -27.91 -26.19 -11.28
N ALA A 529 -29.19 -26.27 -11.61
CA ALA A 529 -29.93 -25.13 -12.14
C ALA A 529 -31.42 -25.21 -11.84
N VAL A 530 -32.06 -24.02 -11.80
CA VAL A 530 -33.54 -23.88 -11.72
C VAL A 530 -33.97 -22.70 -12.57
N GLN A 531 -35.11 -22.83 -13.23
CA GLN A 531 -35.67 -21.71 -14.02
C GLN A 531 -36.75 -20.95 -13.25
N LEU A 532 -36.67 -19.62 -13.34
CA LEU A 532 -37.68 -18.70 -12.82
C LEU A 532 -38.38 -17.99 -13.96
N LYS A 533 -39.69 -17.83 -13.84
CA LYS A 533 -40.51 -16.96 -14.69
C LYS A 533 -41.42 -16.11 -13.83
N ASN A 534 -41.34 -14.80 -13.96
CA ASN A 534 -42.03 -13.86 -13.08
C ASN A 534 -41.83 -14.15 -11.58
N GLY A 535 -40.61 -14.50 -11.19
CA GLY A 535 -40.24 -14.84 -9.80
C GLY A 535 -40.68 -16.21 -9.28
N ALA A 536 -41.50 -16.94 -10.05
CA ALA A 536 -41.97 -18.28 -9.70
C ALA A 536 -41.10 -19.35 -10.38
N VAL A 537 -40.81 -20.42 -9.65
CA VAL A 537 -40.10 -21.58 -10.19
C VAL A 537 -40.96 -22.22 -11.29
N VAL A 538 -40.38 -22.46 -12.46
CA VAL A 538 -41.01 -23.19 -13.55
C VAL A 538 -41.14 -24.66 -13.12
N PRO A 539 -42.38 -25.24 -13.09
CA PRO A 539 -42.56 -26.60 -12.62
C PRO A 539 -41.75 -27.63 -13.44
N GLY A 540 -40.98 -28.45 -12.74
CA GLY A 540 -40.16 -29.49 -13.37
C GLY A 540 -38.84 -28.96 -13.99
N SER A 541 -38.46 -27.72 -13.77
CA SER A 541 -37.24 -27.13 -14.29
C SER A 541 -36.00 -27.44 -13.44
N ALA A 542 -36.12 -27.93 -12.22
CA ALA A 542 -34.97 -28.26 -11.39
C ALA A 542 -34.08 -29.29 -12.11
N MET A 543 -32.82 -28.98 -12.24
CA MET A 543 -31.78 -29.81 -12.89
C MET A 543 -30.61 -29.96 -11.97
N SER A 544 -30.08 -31.17 -11.84
CA SER A 544 -28.81 -31.46 -11.19
C SER A 544 -28.11 -32.55 -11.98
N ILE A 545 -26.94 -32.27 -12.48
CA ILE A 545 -26.15 -33.15 -13.34
C ILE A 545 -24.76 -33.32 -12.73
N TYR A 546 -24.32 -34.56 -12.59
CA TYR A 546 -22.98 -34.92 -12.13
C TYR A 546 -22.13 -35.41 -13.30
N LEU A 547 -20.95 -34.82 -13.49
CA LEU A 547 -20.07 -35.02 -14.62
C LEU A 547 -18.93 -35.99 -14.27
N GLU A 548 -18.51 -36.79 -15.24
CA GLU A 548 -17.28 -37.55 -15.16
C GLU A 548 -16.06 -36.63 -15.19
N SER A 549 -15.02 -36.92 -14.38
CA SER A 549 -13.71 -36.27 -14.44
C SER A 549 -12.63 -37.27 -14.06
N ASP A 550 -11.51 -37.20 -14.75
CA ASP A 550 -10.29 -37.98 -14.45
C ASP A 550 -9.31 -37.22 -13.55
N LYS A 551 -9.64 -35.98 -13.19
CA LYS A 551 -8.80 -35.15 -12.32
C LYS A 551 -8.99 -35.50 -10.86
N GLU A 552 -7.95 -35.25 -10.08
CA GLU A 552 -7.99 -35.34 -8.63
C GLU A 552 -8.94 -34.29 -8.03
N ILE A 553 -9.83 -34.74 -7.15
CA ILE A 553 -10.78 -33.88 -6.47
C ILE A 553 -10.22 -33.58 -5.09
N PRO A 554 -10.03 -32.29 -4.69
CA PRO A 554 -9.55 -31.95 -3.37
C PRO A 554 -10.41 -32.52 -2.25
N GLU A 555 -9.78 -33.21 -1.29
CA GLU A 555 -10.51 -33.78 -0.15
C GLU A 555 -11.08 -32.73 0.80
N MET A 556 -10.46 -31.54 0.82
CA MET A 556 -10.84 -30.44 1.68
C MET A 556 -11.09 -29.17 0.88
N LEU A 557 -12.13 -28.42 1.26
CA LEU A 557 -12.39 -27.05 0.83
C LEU A 557 -12.11 -26.12 2.04
N GLY A 558 -10.89 -25.61 2.14
CA GLY A 558 -10.42 -24.93 3.34
C GLY A 558 -10.46 -25.88 4.55
N ASP A 559 -11.26 -25.56 5.56
CA ASP A 559 -11.40 -26.35 6.81
C ASP A 559 -12.53 -27.39 6.74
N ILE A 560 -13.24 -27.53 5.61
CA ILE A 560 -14.41 -28.38 5.45
C ILE A 560 -14.06 -29.56 4.52
N VAL A 561 -14.51 -30.77 4.90
CA VAL A 561 -14.45 -31.92 3.98
C VAL A 561 -15.30 -31.65 2.77
N ASN A 562 -14.76 -31.88 1.57
CA ASN A 562 -15.46 -31.60 0.32
C ASN A 562 -16.69 -32.52 0.12
N PRO A 563 -17.92 -31.98 0.22
CA PRO A 563 -19.13 -32.80 0.19
C PRO A 563 -19.39 -33.45 -1.18
N ILE A 564 -18.89 -32.86 -2.26
CA ILE A 564 -19.09 -33.36 -3.63
C ILE A 564 -18.54 -34.77 -3.82
N ILE A 565 -17.51 -35.17 -3.07
CA ILE A 565 -16.90 -36.51 -3.17
C ILE A 565 -17.90 -37.60 -2.77
N GLU A 566 -18.66 -37.36 -1.71
CA GLU A 566 -19.64 -38.35 -1.22
C GLU A 566 -20.90 -38.31 -2.08
N GLU A 567 -21.39 -37.12 -2.45
CA GLU A 567 -22.57 -36.96 -3.32
C GLU A 567 -22.40 -37.67 -4.68
N ARG A 568 -21.25 -37.53 -5.32
CA ARG A 568 -20.98 -38.19 -6.62
C ARG A 568 -21.05 -39.71 -6.56
N ARG A 569 -20.87 -40.35 -5.39
CA ARG A 569 -21.02 -41.81 -5.22
C ARG A 569 -22.46 -42.27 -5.27
N HIS A 570 -23.39 -41.39 -4.97
CA HIS A 570 -24.83 -41.69 -4.91
C HIS A 570 -25.57 -41.31 -6.19
N HIS A 571 -24.91 -40.63 -7.12
CA HIS A 571 -25.52 -40.16 -8.35
C HIS A 571 -24.90 -40.82 -9.59
N GLN A 572 -25.68 -40.90 -10.67
CA GLN A 572 -25.20 -41.35 -11.95
C GLN A 572 -24.34 -40.26 -12.59
N LEU A 573 -23.09 -40.60 -12.85
CA LEU A 573 -22.18 -39.70 -13.59
C LEU A 573 -22.45 -39.86 -15.08
N ILE A 574 -22.39 -38.75 -15.82
CA ILE A 574 -22.54 -38.72 -17.27
C ILE A 574 -21.30 -38.07 -17.90
N SER A 575 -21.12 -38.35 -19.20
CA SER A 575 -19.97 -37.77 -19.92
C SER A 575 -20.00 -36.24 -19.87
N ARG A 576 -18.84 -35.61 -19.85
CA ARG A 576 -18.73 -34.14 -19.85
C ARG A 576 -19.46 -33.54 -21.06
N GLN A 577 -19.28 -34.13 -22.23
CA GLN A 577 -19.93 -33.68 -23.47
C GLN A 577 -21.47 -33.71 -23.35
N ASP A 578 -22.04 -34.84 -22.92
CA ASP A 578 -23.49 -34.97 -22.76
C ASP A 578 -24.05 -34.00 -21.70
N ALA A 579 -23.31 -33.83 -20.59
CA ALA A 579 -23.72 -32.92 -19.51
C ALA A 579 -23.75 -31.45 -19.96
N LEU A 580 -22.68 -31.02 -20.61
CA LEU A 580 -22.54 -29.65 -21.12
C LEU A 580 -23.55 -29.36 -22.21
N GLN A 581 -23.79 -30.29 -23.13
CA GLN A 581 -24.82 -30.15 -24.16
C GLN A 581 -26.22 -30.04 -23.55
N ARG A 582 -26.54 -30.90 -22.57
CA ARG A 582 -27.83 -30.82 -21.83
C ARG A 582 -28.01 -29.48 -21.14
N PHE A 583 -26.96 -28.92 -20.54
CA PHE A 583 -27.06 -27.61 -19.91
C PHE A 583 -27.27 -26.51 -20.94
N VAL A 584 -26.54 -26.53 -22.07
CA VAL A 584 -26.71 -25.57 -23.16
C VAL A 584 -28.17 -25.62 -23.70
N ASP A 585 -28.68 -26.82 -23.97
CA ASP A 585 -30.05 -26.99 -24.45
C ASP A 585 -31.09 -26.51 -23.40
N TYR A 586 -30.83 -26.75 -22.12
CA TYR A 586 -31.68 -26.33 -21.01
C TYR A 586 -31.70 -24.81 -20.81
N ALA A 587 -30.57 -24.18 -20.94
CA ALA A 587 -30.39 -22.76 -20.71
C ALA A 587 -30.64 -21.90 -21.98
N GLN A 588 -30.90 -22.53 -23.11
CA GLN A 588 -31.17 -21.84 -24.37
C GLN A 588 -32.29 -20.81 -24.20
N ASP A 589 -32.10 -19.63 -24.77
CA ASP A 589 -33.05 -18.52 -24.75
C ASP A 589 -33.45 -18.02 -23.34
N THR A 590 -32.61 -18.27 -22.33
CA THR A 590 -32.81 -17.75 -20.94
C THR A 590 -31.71 -16.78 -20.55
N VAL A 591 -31.96 -15.96 -19.52
CA VAL A 591 -30.95 -15.15 -18.88
C VAL A 591 -30.27 -15.96 -17.79
N LEU A 592 -28.93 -16.12 -17.86
CA LEU A 592 -28.18 -16.80 -16.81
C LEU A 592 -27.99 -15.89 -15.59
N LEU A 593 -28.11 -16.46 -14.39
CA LEU A 593 -27.85 -15.79 -13.13
C LEU A 593 -27.14 -16.74 -12.16
N GLY A 594 -26.08 -16.26 -11.53
CA GLY A 594 -25.36 -16.97 -10.46
C GLY A 594 -25.09 -16.06 -9.26
N HIS A 595 -24.38 -16.57 -8.26
CA HIS A 595 -23.83 -15.78 -7.18
C HIS A 595 -22.30 -15.78 -7.27
N ASN A 596 -21.67 -14.64 -7.58
CA ASN A 596 -20.28 -14.55 -8.02
C ASN A 596 -20.09 -15.25 -9.38
N ALA A 597 -21.05 -14.99 -10.27
CA ALA A 597 -21.25 -15.72 -11.52
C ALA A 597 -20.05 -15.70 -12.48
N ASP A 598 -19.12 -14.76 -12.34
CA ASP A 598 -17.93 -14.68 -13.20
C ASP A 598 -17.15 -16.00 -13.21
N PHE A 599 -16.97 -16.63 -12.03
CA PHE A 599 -16.28 -17.91 -11.95
C PHE A 599 -17.05 -19.00 -12.73
N ASP A 600 -18.35 -19.16 -12.45
CA ASP A 600 -19.18 -20.21 -13.06
C ASP A 600 -19.29 -20.04 -14.58
N ILE A 601 -19.43 -18.82 -15.04
CA ILE A 601 -19.49 -18.49 -16.47
C ILE A 601 -18.15 -18.83 -17.15
N HIS A 602 -17.03 -18.45 -16.57
CA HIS A 602 -15.72 -18.69 -17.21
C HIS A 602 -15.31 -20.17 -17.19
N ILE A 603 -15.57 -20.88 -16.08
CA ILE A 603 -15.28 -22.31 -16.07
C ILE A 603 -16.21 -23.08 -17.02
N LEU A 604 -17.49 -22.71 -17.10
CA LEU A 604 -18.45 -23.28 -18.05
C LEU A 604 -18.00 -23.01 -19.50
N THR A 605 -17.67 -21.77 -19.81
CA THR A 605 -17.19 -21.38 -21.16
C THR A 605 -15.96 -22.17 -21.57
N ASN A 606 -14.95 -22.32 -20.71
CA ASN A 606 -13.73 -23.04 -21.02
C ASN A 606 -13.96 -24.55 -21.10
N ASN A 607 -14.84 -25.14 -20.28
CA ASN A 607 -15.23 -26.55 -20.43
C ASN A 607 -15.99 -26.77 -21.73
N LEU A 608 -16.88 -25.86 -22.16
CA LEU A 608 -17.54 -25.93 -23.47
C LEU A 608 -16.53 -25.89 -24.62
N LEU A 609 -15.60 -24.97 -24.61
CA LEU A 609 -14.57 -24.85 -25.65
C LEU A 609 -13.68 -26.10 -25.75
N ARG A 610 -13.36 -26.75 -24.60
CA ARG A 610 -12.56 -27.97 -24.58
C ARG A 610 -13.32 -29.20 -25.04
N GLU A 611 -14.54 -29.38 -24.57
CA GLU A 611 -15.32 -30.61 -24.76
C GLU A 611 -16.20 -30.55 -25.99
N LEU A 612 -16.65 -29.39 -26.41
CA LEU A 612 -17.55 -29.17 -27.56
C LEU A 612 -16.99 -28.07 -28.49
N PRO A 613 -15.81 -28.25 -29.09
CA PRO A 613 -15.13 -27.22 -29.88
C PRO A 613 -15.91 -26.73 -31.11
N GLU A 614 -16.85 -27.56 -31.63
CA GLU A 614 -17.71 -27.18 -32.75
C GLU A 614 -19.00 -26.49 -32.34
N CYS A 615 -19.29 -26.37 -31.01
CA CYS A 615 -20.46 -25.71 -30.51
C CYS A 615 -20.29 -24.17 -30.59
N THR A 616 -21.30 -23.50 -31.16
CA THR A 616 -21.35 -22.04 -31.05
C THR A 616 -21.70 -21.69 -29.61
N LEU A 617 -20.82 -20.92 -28.95
CA LEU A 617 -21.08 -20.47 -27.58
C LEU A 617 -22.39 -19.69 -27.50
N PRO A 618 -23.28 -20.01 -26.53
CA PRO A 618 -24.53 -19.29 -26.34
C PRO A 618 -24.29 -17.80 -25.99
N GLU A 619 -25.08 -16.91 -26.60
CA GLU A 619 -24.97 -15.46 -26.34
C GLU A 619 -25.18 -15.08 -24.86
N ASN A 620 -25.98 -15.83 -24.12
CA ASN A 620 -26.28 -15.59 -22.72
C ASN A 620 -25.05 -15.76 -21.79
N LEU A 621 -24.00 -16.46 -22.24
CA LEU A 621 -22.70 -16.52 -21.53
C LEU A 621 -21.98 -15.15 -21.50
N ASN A 622 -22.24 -14.27 -22.47
CA ASN A 622 -21.67 -12.92 -22.49
C ASN A 622 -22.59 -11.88 -21.84
N ASN A 623 -23.83 -12.26 -21.46
CA ASN A 623 -24.85 -11.35 -21.01
C ASN A 623 -25.63 -11.91 -19.80
N TYR A 624 -24.92 -12.34 -18.80
CA TYR A 624 -25.47 -12.91 -17.57
C TYR A 624 -25.74 -11.86 -16.50
N LEU A 625 -26.41 -12.27 -15.42
CA LEU A 625 -26.64 -11.51 -14.21
C LEU A 625 -25.89 -12.14 -13.03
N ASP A 626 -25.46 -11.31 -12.11
CA ASP A 626 -24.75 -11.73 -10.88
C ASP A 626 -25.47 -11.17 -9.64
N SER A 627 -25.97 -12.06 -8.79
CA SER A 627 -26.64 -11.69 -7.54
C SER A 627 -25.67 -11.04 -6.53
N LEU A 628 -24.37 -11.32 -6.62
CA LEU A 628 -23.35 -10.64 -5.83
C LEU A 628 -23.24 -9.15 -6.21
N LEU A 629 -23.23 -8.84 -7.51
CA LEU A 629 -23.22 -7.45 -7.98
C LEU A 629 -24.53 -6.74 -7.60
N LEU A 630 -25.69 -7.41 -7.75
CA LEU A 630 -26.99 -6.87 -7.34
C LEU A 630 -27.03 -6.48 -5.87
N ILE A 631 -26.67 -7.39 -4.98
CA ILE A 631 -26.73 -7.13 -3.54
C ILE A 631 -25.72 -6.07 -3.10
N ARG A 632 -24.54 -6.00 -3.73
CA ARG A 632 -23.56 -4.93 -3.49
C ARG A 632 -24.10 -3.55 -3.88
N LEU A 633 -24.86 -3.45 -4.98
CA LEU A 633 -25.51 -2.22 -5.40
C LEU A 633 -26.62 -1.81 -4.44
N LEU A 634 -27.47 -2.75 -4.05
CA LEU A 634 -28.66 -2.49 -3.23
C LEU A 634 -28.35 -2.32 -1.74
N ARG A 635 -27.30 -2.98 -1.25
CA ARG A 635 -26.87 -3.00 0.15
C ARG A 635 -25.34 -2.82 0.29
N PRO A 636 -24.76 -1.70 -0.17
CA PRO A 636 -23.30 -1.51 -0.24
C PRO A 636 -22.60 -1.44 1.13
N GLY A 637 -23.36 -1.34 2.24
CA GLY A 637 -22.81 -1.25 3.59
C GLY A 637 -22.68 -2.59 4.33
N LEU A 638 -22.98 -3.73 3.68
CA LEU A 638 -22.80 -5.02 4.33
C LEU A 638 -21.32 -5.35 4.52
N ARG A 639 -21.01 -6.02 5.62
CA ARG A 639 -19.63 -6.38 6.00
C ARG A 639 -19.07 -7.46 5.09
N GLN A 640 -19.87 -8.45 4.72
CA GLN A 640 -19.51 -9.54 3.82
C GLN A 640 -20.63 -9.79 2.81
N TYR A 641 -20.28 -10.43 1.70
CA TYR A 641 -21.23 -10.80 0.64
C TYR A 641 -21.15 -12.29 0.29
N LYS A 642 -20.58 -13.12 1.19
CA LYS A 642 -20.66 -14.58 1.05
C LYS A 642 -22.12 -15.01 1.20
N LEU A 643 -22.58 -15.95 0.38
CA LEU A 643 -23.98 -16.37 0.34
C LEU A 643 -24.50 -16.77 1.72
N LYS A 644 -23.74 -17.57 2.48
CA LYS A 644 -24.07 -17.94 3.86
C LYS A 644 -24.33 -16.72 4.77
N TYR A 645 -23.45 -15.72 4.75
CA TYR A 645 -23.60 -14.52 5.55
C TYR A 645 -24.84 -13.71 5.14
N LEU A 646 -25.13 -13.64 3.82
CA LEU A 646 -26.30 -12.94 3.30
C LEU A 646 -27.60 -13.60 3.74
N LEU A 647 -27.68 -14.95 3.70
CA LEU A 647 -28.84 -15.68 4.19
C LEU A 647 -29.14 -15.39 5.67
N GLU A 648 -28.10 -15.38 6.51
CA GLU A 648 -28.20 -15.09 7.94
C GLU A 648 -28.64 -13.63 8.21
N VAL A 649 -27.95 -12.66 7.64
CA VAL A 649 -28.13 -11.22 7.94
C VAL A 649 -29.42 -10.68 7.33
N LEU A 650 -29.83 -11.19 6.17
CA LEU A 650 -31.06 -10.78 5.49
C LEU A 650 -32.26 -11.66 5.85
N HIS A 651 -32.08 -12.66 6.72
CA HIS A 651 -33.10 -13.61 7.16
C HIS A 651 -33.78 -14.32 6.00
N LEU A 652 -32.99 -14.82 5.03
CA LEU A 652 -33.47 -15.51 3.84
C LEU A 652 -33.53 -17.01 4.05
N GLU A 653 -34.41 -17.69 3.32
CA GLU A 653 -34.50 -19.15 3.29
C GLU A 653 -33.38 -19.73 2.40
N GLY A 654 -32.83 -20.86 2.81
CA GLY A 654 -31.81 -21.61 2.07
C GLY A 654 -30.62 -22.00 2.95
N GLU A 655 -29.80 -22.87 2.42
CA GLU A 655 -28.55 -23.31 3.03
C GLU A 655 -27.42 -23.18 2.01
N ASN A 656 -26.25 -22.76 2.44
CA ASN A 656 -25.03 -22.83 1.65
C ASN A 656 -24.19 -23.99 2.19
N SER A 657 -24.26 -25.12 1.48
CA SER A 657 -23.64 -26.38 1.90
C SER A 657 -22.47 -26.80 1.04
N HIS A 658 -22.05 -25.97 0.08
CA HIS A 658 -21.08 -26.32 -0.96
C HIS A 658 -21.55 -27.54 -1.77
N LEU A 659 -22.84 -27.57 -2.11
CA LEU A 659 -23.48 -28.41 -3.09
C LEU A 659 -24.31 -27.51 -3.97
N ALA A 660 -24.12 -27.59 -5.27
CA ALA A 660 -24.71 -26.65 -6.21
C ALA A 660 -26.23 -26.55 -6.11
N ASP A 661 -26.95 -27.63 -5.78
CA ASP A 661 -28.39 -27.63 -5.60
C ASP A 661 -28.86 -26.72 -4.44
N ALA A 662 -28.14 -26.75 -3.31
CA ALA A 662 -28.43 -25.93 -2.14
C ALA A 662 -28.12 -24.45 -2.43
N ASP A 663 -26.99 -24.22 -3.08
CA ASP A 663 -26.50 -22.88 -3.39
C ASP A 663 -27.39 -22.19 -4.45
N VAL A 664 -27.93 -22.93 -5.44
CA VAL A 664 -28.98 -22.47 -6.38
C VAL A 664 -30.24 -22.03 -5.64
N ASN A 665 -30.71 -22.80 -4.66
CA ASN A 665 -31.91 -22.44 -3.87
C ASN A 665 -31.66 -21.20 -2.98
N ALA A 666 -30.48 -21.10 -2.39
CA ALA A 666 -30.07 -19.92 -1.62
C ALA A 666 -29.99 -18.68 -2.52
N THR A 667 -29.37 -18.81 -3.70
CA THR A 667 -29.28 -17.75 -4.70
C THR A 667 -30.65 -17.30 -5.21
N ARG A 668 -31.60 -18.23 -5.37
CA ARG A 668 -33.01 -17.91 -5.68
C ARG A 668 -33.65 -17.01 -4.64
N SER A 669 -33.48 -17.32 -3.35
CA SER A 669 -34.04 -16.52 -2.25
C SER A 669 -33.41 -15.12 -2.23
N LEU A 670 -32.09 -15.02 -2.44
CA LEU A 670 -31.38 -13.75 -2.58
C LEU A 670 -31.87 -12.95 -3.80
N THR A 671 -32.11 -13.61 -4.93
CA THR A 671 -32.59 -12.99 -6.16
C THR A 671 -33.99 -12.36 -5.95
N ALA A 672 -34.87 -13.02 -5.25
CA ALA A 672 -36.21 -12.49 -4.90
C ALA A 672 -36.08 -11.25 -3.98
N PHE A 673 -35.22 -11.31 -2.97
CA PHE A 673 -34.92 -10.17 -2.11
C PHE A 673 -34.38 -8.99 -2.92
N CYS A 674 -33.42 -9.24 -3.83
CA CYS A 674 -32.86 -8.21 -4.69
C CYS A 674 -33.93 -7.57 -5.58
N TYR A 675 -34.87 -8.35 -6.13
CA TYR A 675 -35.94 -7.83 -6.97
C TYR A 675 -36.86 -6.87 -6.20
N ASP A 676 -37.27 -7.22 -5.00
CA ASP A 676 -38.17 -6.38 -4.19
C ASP A 676 -37.58 -4.98 -3.94
N HIS A 677 -36.24 -4.89 -3.76
CA HIS A 677 -35.52 -3.63 -3.55
C HIS A 677 -35.16 -2.93 -4.88
N ALA A 678 -34.79 -3.69 -5.90
CA ALA A 678 -34.36 -3.17 -7.20
C ALA A 678 -35.51 -2.41 -7.92
N ARG A 679 -36.74 -2.97 -7.92
CA ARG A 679 -37.90 -2.34 -8.57
C ARG A 679 -38.20 -0.93 -8.04
N GLU A 680 -37.96 -0.67 -6.78
CA GLU A 680 -38.14 0.64 -6.15
C GLU A 680 -37.12 1.66 -6.66
N MET A 681 -35.91 1.21 -7.05
CA MET A 681 -34.82 2.06 -7.53
C MET A 681 -34.99 2.50 -8.98
N VAL A 682 -35.68 1.74 -9.83
CA VAL A 682 -35.76 1.98 -11.29
C VAL A 682 -36.24 3.38 -11.62
N ALA A 683 -37.34 3.85 -10.97
CA ALA A 683 -37.90 5.17 -11.23
C ALA A 683 -36.94 6.31 -10.82
N GLU A 684 -36.23 6.16 -9.70
CA GLU A 684 -35.26 7.13 -9.22
C GLU A 684 -34.03 7.18 -10.12
N GLN A 685 -33.54 6.03 -10.58
CA GLN A 685 -32.48 5.93 -11.56
C GLN A 685 -32.84 6.64 -12.86
N GLN A 686 -34.03 6.36 -13.40
CA GLN A 686 -34.50 6.99 -14.64
C GLN A 686 -34.60 8.51 -14.50
N SER A 687 -35.12 9.01 -13.37
CA SER A 687 -35.15 10.44 -13.08
C SER A 687 -33.74 11.07 -13.02
N PHE A 688 -32.80 10.40 -12.41
CA PHE A 688 -31.41 10.86 -12.31
C PHE A 688 -30.71 10.87 -13.67
N ILE A 689 -30.81 9.78 -14.44
CA ILE A 689 -30.13 9.61 -15.72
C ILE A 689 -30.68 10.61 -16.77
N THR A 690 -31.97 10.89 -16.76
CA THR A 690 -32.60 11.83 -17.72
C THR A 690 -32.32 13.30 -17.39
N HIS A 691 -31.76 13.59 -16.23
CA HIS A 691 -31.39 14.96 -15.85
C HIS A 691 -30.32 15.52 -16.78
N LYS A 692 -30.55 16.68 -17.41
CA LYS A 692 -29.69 17.29 -18.43
C LYS A 692 -28.21 17.33 -18.04
N ARG A 693 -27.87 17.75 -16.82
CA ARG A 693 -26.49 17.83 -16.36
C ARG A 693 -25.81 16.47 -16.24
N VAL A 694 -26.56 15.42 -15.89
CA VAL A 694 -26.07 14.05 -15.83
C VAL A 694 -25.79 13.55 -17.23
N GLN A 695 -26.72 13.78 -18.19
CA GLN A 695 -26.53 13.40 -19.59
C GLN A 695 -25.29 14.05 -20.20
N GLU A 696 -25.07 15.34 -19.96
CA GLU A 696 -23.85 16.03 -20.41
C GLU A 696 -22.57 15.35 -19.89
N ARG A 697 -22.55 14.90 -18.64
CA ARG A 697 -21.41 14.18 -18.02
C ARG A 697 -21.25 12.78 -18.59
N VAL A 698 -22.36 12.07 -18.79
CA VAL A 698 -22.37 10.74 -19.41
C VAL A 698 -21.81 10.80 -20.84
N VAL A 699 -22.21 11.80 -21.64
CA VAL A 699 -21.65 11.99 -22.99
C VAL A 699 -20.13 12.19 -22.93
N THR A 700 -19.64 13.02 -22.02
CA THR A 700 -18.19 13.24 -21.86
C THR A 700 -17.50 11.94 -21.42
N LEU A 701 -18.07 11.21 -20.46
CA LEU A 701 -17.53 9.93 -20.00
C LEU A 701 -17.45 8.92 -21.15
N ARG A 702 -18.51 8.75 -21.90
CA ARG A 702 -18.53 7.81 -23.05
C ARG A 702 -17.50 8.20 -24.11
N ASN A 703 -17.42 9.49 -24.45
CA ASN A 703 -16.48 9.97 -25.47
C ASN A 703 -15.01 9.73 -25.08
N ASN A 704 -14.68 9.93 -23.81
CA ASN A 704 -13.28 9.91 -23.36
C ASN A 704 -12.87 8.55 -22.77
N TYR A 705 -13.80 7.64 -22.44
CA TYR A 705 -13.45 6.46 -21.68
C TYR A 705 -14.08 5.14 -22.15
N LEU A 706 -15.17 5.16 -22.93
CA LEU A 706 -15.90 3.95 -23.33
C LEU A 706 -15.01 2.92 -24.03
N SER A 707 -14.23 3.38 -25.03
CA SER A 707 -13.34 2.52 -25.82
C SER A 707 -12.28 1.84 -24.95
N HIS A 708 -11.69 2.57 -24.02
CA HIS A 708 -10.66 2.08 -23.11
C HIS A 708 -11.22 1.05 -22.11
N PHE A 709 -12.40 1.36 -21.56
CA PHE A 709 -13.10 0.45 -20.65
C PHE A 709 -13.41 -0.89 -21.34
N HIS A 710 -14.01 -0.85 -22.54
CA HIS A 710 -14.35 -2.06 -23.29
C HIS A 710 -13.11 -2.81 -23.77
N HIS A 711 -12.03 -2.11 -24.13
CA HIS A 711 -10.77 -2.76 -24.50
C HIS A 711 -10.27 -3.69 -23.39
N THR A 712 -10.11 -3.15 -22.18
CA THR A 712 -9.63 -3.95 -21.03
C THR A 712 -10.66 -5.00 -20.62
N ALA A 713 -11.96 -4.65 -20.54
CA ALA A 713 -13.02 -5.58 -20.15
C ALA A 713 -13.06 -6.83 -21.03
N ASN A 714 -12.90 -6.67 -22.35
CA ASN A 714 -12.89 -7.78 -23.31
C ASN A 714 -11.64 -8.67 -23.20
N ARG A 715 -10.53 -8.16 -22.61
CA ARG A 715 -9.28 -8.91 -22.41
C ARG A 715 -9.16 -9.60 -21.07
N LEU A 716 -9.99 -9.23 -20.09
CA LEU A 716 -9.84 -9.68 -18.70
C LEU A 716 -9.70 -11.20 -18.57
N TRP A 717 -10.53 -11.96 -19.28
CA TRP A 717 -10.63 -13.40 -19.17
C TRP A 717 -10.18 -14.16 -20.44
N THR A 718 -9.38 -13.50 -21.29
CA THR A 718 -8.74 -14.16 -22.40
C THR A 718 -7.61 -15.03 -21.85
N ASN A 719 -7.62 -16.34 -22.20
CA ASN A 719 -6.55 -17.27 -21.84
C ASN A 719 -5.29 -16.95 -22.67
N ASP A 720 -4.26 -16.49 -22.01
CA ASP A 720 -2.97 -16.12 -22.62
C ASP A 720 -1.84 -16.42 -21.62
N ASP A 721 -0.97 -17.35 -21.96
CA ASP A 721 0.16 -17.76 -21.11
C ASP A 721 1.24 -16.67 -20.96
N ASN A 722 0.97 -15.46 -21.41
CA ASN A 722 1.88 -14.34 -21.28
C ASN A 722 1.90 -13.82 -19.82
N LYS A 723 3.03 -13.95 -19.15
CA LYS A 723 3.24 -13.44 -17.80
C LYS A 723 3.19 -11.90 -17.70
N ASP A 724 3.35 -11.20 -18.82
CA ASP A 724 3.48 -9.75 -18.88
C ASP A 724 2.16 -9.03 -19.27
N LEU A 725 1.00 -9.73 -19.24
CA LEU A 725 -0.31 -9.19 -19.62
C LEU A 725 -0.62 -7.86 -18.91
N LEU A 726 -0.39 -7.82 -17.59
CA LEU A 726 -0.65 -6.63 -16.79
C LEU A 726 0.18 -5.43 -17.25
N VAL A 727 1.47 -5.61 -17.48
CA VAL A 727 2.33 -4.49 -17.90
C VAL A 727 2.08 -4.10 -19.34
N GLU A 728 1.72 -5.03 -20.21
CA GLU A 728 1.32 -4.74 -21.59
C GLU A 728 0.05 -3.89 -21.62
N GLU A 729 -0.96 -4.24 -20.81
CA GLU A 729 -2.18 -3.46 -20.69
C GLU A 729 -1.91 -2.06 -20.15
N MET A 730 -1.05 -1.95 -19.12
CA MET A 730 -0.62 -0.65 -18.58
C MET A 730 0.05 0.23 -19.65
N ARG A 731 0.96 -0.34 -20.45
CA ARG A 731 1.64 0.38 -21.54
C ARG A 731 0.67 0.83 -22.62
N TYR A 732 -0.24 -0.05 -23.02
CA TYR A 732 -1.24 0.24 -24.03
C TYR A 732 -2.12 1.42 -23.60
N LEU A 733 -2.74 1.33 -22.42
CA LEU A 733 -3.61 2.39 -21.89
C LEU A 733 -2.89 3.72 -21.78
N TYR A 734 -1.69 3.71 -21.19
CA TYR A 734 -0.90 4.93 -21.05
C TYR A 734 -0.58 5.57 -22.43
N SER A 735 -0.16 4.77 -23.40
CA SER A 735 0.20 5.25 -24.75
C SER A 735 -1.00 5.90 -25.44
N VAL A 736 -2.16 5.22 -25.42
CA VAL A 736 -3.38 5.73 -26.05
C VAL A 736 -3.87 7.01 -25.36
N TRP A 737 -3.84 7.08 -24.04
CA TRP A 737 -4.26 8.28 -23.30
C TRP A 737 -3.35 9.50 -23.57
N VAL A 738 -2.05 9.28 -23.80
CA VAL A 738 -1.12 10.34 -24.24
C VAL A 738 -1.42 10.77 -25.68
N GLU A 739 -1.64 9.82 -26.59
CA GLU A 739 -1.96 10.10 -28.00
C GLU A 739 -3.28 10.87 -28.15
N GLU A 740 -4.27 10.53 -27.34
CA GLU A 740 -5.58 11.21 -27.31
C GLU A 740 -5.58 12.51 -26.48
N HIS A 741 -4.44 12.92 -25.95
CA HIS A 741 -4.28 14.14 -25.12
C HIS A 741 -5.16 14.16 -23.86
N LEU A 742 -5.50 12.99 -23.32
CA LEU A 742 -6.20 12.87 -22.05
C LEU A 742 -5.28 13.10 -20.85
N ILE A 743 -4.02 12.71 -21.01
CA ILE A 743 -2.96 12.93 -20.01
C ILE A 743 -1.70 13.52 -20.65
N GLU A 744 -0.93 14.26 -19.85
CA GLU A 744 0.39 14.73 -20.26
C GLU A 744 1.42 13.58 -20.16
N PRO A 745 2.39 13.49 -21.09
CA PRO A 745 3.42 12.47 -21.04
C PRO A 745 4.31 12.60 -19.80
N LEU A 746 4.58 11.46 -19.15
CA LEU A 746 5.45 11.36 -17.99
C LEU A 746 6.75 10.64 -18.40
N PRO A 747 7.90 11.34 -18.53
CA PRO A 747 9.13 10.75 -19.06
C PRO A 747 9.66 9.56 -18.26
N THR A 748 9.31 9.49 -16.96
CA THR A 748 9.80 8.48 -16.03
C THR A 748 8.87 7.25 -15.90
N VAL A 749 7.75 7.20 -16.63
CA VAL A 749 6.77 6.10 -16.55
C VAL A 749 7.39 4.75 -16.90
N GLU A 750 8.37 4.74 -17.81
CA GLU A 750 9.02 3.51 -18.24
C GLU A 750 9.72 2.76 -17.10
N TYR A 751 10.20 3.47 -16.09
CA TYR A 751 10.74 2.83 -14.88
C TYR A 751 9.68 2.01 -14.12
N ILE A 752 8.44 2.51 -14.07
CA ILE A 752 7.33 1.77 -13.45
C ILE A 752 7.03 0.51 -14.24
N PHE A 753 6.91 0.60 -15.56
CA PHE A 753 6.60 -0.55 -16.40
C PHE A 753 7.68 -1.63 -16.32
N ARG A 754 8.95 -1.24 -16.35
CA ARG A 754 10.07 -2.17 -16.17
C ARG A 754 10.05 -2.81 -14.78
N TYR A 755 9.78 -2.02 -13.75
CA TYR A 755 9.69 -2.52 -12.39
C TYR A 755 8.55 -3.55 -12.24
N VAL A 756 7.38 -3.25 -12.78
CA VAL A 756 6.27 -4.20 -12.80
C VAL A 756 6.67 -5.49 -13.51
N ALA A 757 7.27 -5.40 -14.70
CA ALA A 757 7.67 -6.57 -15.49
C ALA A 757 8.76 -7.43 -14.85
N SER A 758 9.76 -6.81 -14.18
CA SER A 758 10.95 -7.52 -13.71
C SER A 758 10.92 -7.88 -12.23
N ASP A 759 10.30 -7.03 -11.42
CA ASP A 759 10.34 -7.15 -9.95
C ASP A 759 8.99 -7.52 -9.34
N LEU A 760 7.87 -7.16 -9.95
CA LEU A 760 6.54 -7.48 -9.45
C LEU A 760 6.01 -8.78 -10.03
N LEU A 761 6.02 -8.93 -11.36
CA LEU A 761 5.50 -10.11 -12.04
C LEU A 761 6.46 -11.31 -11.88
N GLN A 762 5.91 -12.47 -11.59
CA GLN A 762 6.65 -13.71 -11.36
C GLN A 762 6.64 -14.57 -12.64
N ARG A 763 7.37 -15.69 -12.62
CA ARG A 763 7.41 -16.61 -13.77
C ARG A 763 6.12 -17.41 -13.93
N ASP A 764 5.40 -17.62 -12.83
CA ASP A 764 4.17 -18.39 -12.67
C ASP A 764 2.93 -17.48 -12.57
N GLU A 765 2.92 -16.38 -13.33
CA GLU A 765 1.73 -15.53 -13.40
C GLU A 765 0.55 -16.29 -14.01
N PRO A 766 -0.68 -16.04 -13.52
CA PRO A 766 -1.86 -16.69 -14.06
C PRO A 766 -2.15 -16.24 -15.51
N PRO A 767 -2.77 -17.11 -16.33
CA PRO A 767 -2.92 -16.90 -17.77
C PRO A 767 -4.09 -15.97 -18.14
N ALA A 768 -4.52 -15.08 -17.25
CA ALA A 768 -5.55 -14.09 -17.53
C ALA A 768 -5.26 -12.74 -16.86
N LEU A 769 -5.55 -11.67 -17.58
CA LEU A 769 -5.34 -10.30 -17.10
C LEU A 769 -6.10 -10.04 -15.78
N ALA A 770 -7.35 -10.51 -15.65
CA ALA A 770 -8.14 -10.36 -14.43
C ALA A 770 -7.44 -10.95 -13.20
N LEU A 771 -6.84 -12.13 -13.34
CA LEU A 771 -6.14 -12.82 -12.26
C LEU A 771 -4.81 -12.12 -11.91
N GLN A 772 -4.06 -11.62 -12.91
CA GLN A 772 -2.85 -10.83 -12.69
C GLN A 772 -3.18 -9.52 -11.97
N ILE A 773 -4.24 -8.81 -12.39
CA ILE A 773 -4.72 -7.61 -11.70
C ILE A 773 -5.07 -7.96 -10.25
N GLY A 774 -5.89 -8.98 -10.02
CA GLY A 774 -6.31 -9.41 -8.68
C GLY A 774 -5.14 -9.73 -7.74
N ARG A 775 -4.08 -10.38 -8.26
CA ARG A 775 -2.87 -10.72 -7.52
C ARG A 775 -2.06 -9.48 -7.09
N HIS A 776 -1.97 -8.45 -7.96
CA HIS A 776 -1.01 -7.36 -7.79
C HIS A 776 -1.61 -6.00 -7.45
N ILE A 777 -2.93 -5.79 -7.60
CA ILE A 777 -3.54 -4.45 -7.46
C ILE A 777 -3.32 -3.78 -6.10
N LEU A 778 -3.33 -4.55 -5.01
CA LEU A 778 -3.06 -4.02 -3.67
C LEU A 778 -1.62 -3.53 -3.54
N GLU A 779 -0.66 -4.25 -4.11
CA GLU A 779 0.73 -3.87 -4.09
C GLU A 779 0.98 -2.64 -4.97
N LEU A 780 0.44 -2.61 -6.19
CA LEU A 780 0.51 -1.46 -7.09
C LEU A 780 0.05 -0.17 -6.41
N ASN A 781 -1.07 -0.20 -5.70
CA ASN A 781 -1.62 0.97 -5.00
C ASN A 781 -0.79 1.41 -3.77
N THR A 782 0.20 0.63 -3.34
CA THR A 782 1.07 0.93 -2.19
C THR A 782 2.52 1.17 -2.56
N LEU A 783 2.88 1.07 -3.84
CA LEU A 783 4.24 1.33 -4.33
C LEU A 783 4.68 2.77 -4.09
N LYS A 784 5.98 2.93 -3.85
CA LYS A 784 6.65 4.21 -3.69
C LYS A 784 7.87 4.28 -4.62
N GLU A 785 8.25 5.49 -5.02
CA GLU A 785 9.45 5.73 -5.83
C GLU A 785 10.72 5.10 -5.24
N ALA A 786 10.81 5.02 -3.91
CA ALA A 786 11.90 4.35 -3.23
C ALA A 786 11.97 2.83 -3.52
N ASP A 787 10.87 2.18 -3.87
CA ASP A 787 10.84 0.76 -4.23
C ASP A 787 11.53 0.50 -5.59
N LEU A 788 11.55 1.49 -6.49
CA LEU A 788 12.28 1.42 -7.77
C LEU A 788 13.79 1.44 -7.56
N CYS A 789 14.27 2.13 -6.53
CA CYS A 789 15.71 2.27 -6.27
C CYS A 789 16.32 0.96 -5.80
N GLY A 790 17.28 0.44 -6.54
CA GLY A 790 17.98 -0.81 -6.23
C GLY A 790 17.37 -2.06 -6.85
N SER A 791 16.34 -1.90 -7.67
CA SER A 791 15.96 -2.89 -8.68
C SER A 791 16.92 -2.76 -9.88
N ALA A 792 17.03 -3.83 -10.68
CA ALA A 792 17.79 -3.80 -11.94
C ALA A 792 17.12 -2.93 -13.02
N THR A 793 16.00 -2.31 -12.70
CA THR A 793 15.12 -1.60 -13.64
C THR A 793 15.53 -0.17 -13.94
N ILE A 794 16.36 0.44 -13.06
CA ILE A 794 16.89 1.79 -13.27
C ILE A 794 18.28 1.67 -13.91
N ASP A 795 18.36 2.05 -15.17
CA ASP A 795 19.63 2.07 -15.91
C ASP A 795 20.55 3.20 -15.45
N ASP A 796 19.97 4.26 -14.87
CA ASP A 796 20.73 5.38 -14.34
C ASP A 796 21.63 4.95 -13.18
N LYS A 797 22.88 5.35 -13.25
CA LYS A 797 23.88 5.06 -12.21
C LYS A 797 24.04 6.21 -11.21
N ILE A 798 23.46 7.39 -11.49
CA ILE A 798 23.47 8.53 -10.58
C ILE A 798 22.08 8.69 -9.95
N PHE A 799 22.05 8.77 -8.64
CA PHE A 799 20.84 8.96 -7.83
C PHE A 799 20.94 10.24 -7.01
N VAL A 800 19.85 11.02 -6.99
CA VAL A 800 19.71 12.18 -6.10
C VAL A 800 18.58 11.90 -5.13
N THR A 801 18.88 11.83 -3.83
CA THR A 801 17.86 11.40 -2.83
C THR A 801 18.00 12.14 -1.52
N THR A 802 16.92 12.26 -0.78
CA THR A 802 16.96 12.77 0.60
C THR A 802 17.41 11.67 1.58
N VAL A 803 17.95 12.06 2.74
CA VAL A 803 18.38 11.10 3.79
C VAL A 803 17.27 10.12 4.16
N HIS A 804 16.02 10.60 4.29
CA HIS A 804 14.88 9.75 4.67
C HIS A 804 14.55 8.71 3.59
N LYS A 805 14.56 9.13 2.32
CA LYS A 805 14.29 8.22 1.19
C LYS A 805 15.49 7.30 0.87
N ALA A 806 16.70 7.67 1.27
CA ALA A 806 17.91 6.85 1.15
C ALA A 806 17.95 5.70 2.15
N LYS A 807 17.17 5.74 3.23
CA LYS A 807 17.15 4.66 4.23
C LYS A 807 16.69 3.35 3.59
N GLY A 808 17.43 2.27 3.88
CA GLY A 808 17.20 0.96 3.23
C GLY A 808 17.86 0.80 1.85
N LEU A 809 18.34 1.90 1.23
CA LEU A 809 19.10 1.87 -0.03
C LEU A 809 20.61 1.73 0.23
N GLU A 810 21.36 1.37 -0.81
CA GLU A 810 22.80 1.18 -0.76
C GLU A 810 23.41 1.55 -2.11
N PHE A 811 24.51 2.28 -2.08
CA PHE A 811 25.20 2.74 -3.28
C PHE A 811 26.69 2.49 -3.17
N ASP A 812 27.35 2.29 -4.31
CA ASP A 812 28.80 2.10 -4.32
C ASP A 812 29.53 3.37 -3.88
N ASN A 813 29.09 4.52 -4.40
CA ASN A 813 29.64 5.84 -4.09
C ASN A 813 28.55 6.73 -3.47
N VAL A 814 28.86 7.39 -2.36
CA VAL A 814 27.92 8.28 -1.68
C VAL A 814 28.56 9.65 -1.48
N PHE A 815 27.89 10.68 -2.00
CA PHE A 815 28.15 12.08 -1.69
C PHE A 815 27.11 12.55 -0.67
N ILE A 816 27.56 13.12 0.46
CA ILE A 816 26.67 13.78 1.43
C ILE A 816 26.81 15.27 1.22
N PHE A 817 25.72 15.88 0.78
CA PHE A 817 25.67 17.27 0.38
C PHE A 817 25.44 18.23 1.57
N ASP A 818 26.10 19.39 1.55
CA ASP A 818 25.92 20.54 2.46
C ASP A 818 26.03 20.15 3.95
N VAL A 819 27.15 19.48 4.32
CA VAL A 819 27.43 19.02 5.70
C VAL A 819 27.99 20.17 6.54
N ILE A 820 27.16 21.13 6.89
CA ILE A 820 27.52 22.39 7.58
C ILE A 820 26.77 22.58 8.88
N GLU A 821 27.27 23.48 9.72
CA GLU A 821 26.53 24.01 10.88
C GLU A 821 25.23 24.67 10.43
N GLY A 822 24.11 24.30 11.11
CA GLY A 822 22.76 24.74 10.77
C GLY A 822 22.00 23.84 9.82
N ARG A 823 22.69 22.81 9.27
CA ARG A 823 22.08 21.65 8.58
C ARG A 823 22.22 20.39 9.41
N TYR A 824 23.42 20.12 9.92
CA TYR A 824 23.76 19.03 10.82
C TYR A 824 24.54 19.57 12.03
N PRO A 825 23.87 19.87 13.19
CA PRO A 825 22.41 19.84 13.42
C PRO A 825 21.67 20.98 12.74
N ASN A 826 20.37 20.76 12.52
CA ASN A 826 19.50 21.78 11.98
C ASN A 826 19.43 23.01 12.90
N TYR A 827 19.34 24.20 12.34
CA TYR A 827 19.34 25.46 13.08
C TYR A 827 18.23 25.48 14.15
N TYR A 828 17.05 25.00 13.84
CA TYR A 828 15.90 24.97 14.75
C TYR A 828 15.98 23.87 15.80
N SER A 829 16.83 22.87 15.60
CA SER A 829 17.01 21.73 16.53
C SER A 829 18.01 22.00 17.64
N ARG A 830 18.82 23.06 17.57
CA ARG A 830 19.99 23.28 18.41
C ARG A 830 19.73 23.30 19.92
N GLU A 831 18.55 23.76 20.34
CA GLU A 831 18.17 23.86 21.76
C GLU A 831 17.48 22.57 22.28
N ASN A 832 17.19 21.61 21.41
CA ASN A 832 16.54 20.37 21.78
C ASN A 832 17.50 19.17 21.63
N PRO A 833 18.04 18.62 22.74
CA PRO A 833 18.99 17.51 22.69
C PRO A 833 18.48 16.27 21.92
N SER A 834 17.20 15.98 22.01
CA SER A 834 16.59 14.84 21.29
C SER A 834 16.61 15.03 19.78
N GLN A 835 16.32 16.25 19.29
CA GLN A 835 16.38 16.58 17.87
C GLN A 835 17.82 16.65 17.36
N VAL A 836 18.76 17.16 18.16
CA VAL A 836 20.19 17.11 17.83
C VAL A 836 20.68 15.68 17.69
N ALA A 837 20.27 14.78 18.58
CA ALA A 837 20.60 13.36 18.49
C ALA A 837 19.96 12.70 17.25
N GLU A 838 18.77 13.11 16.86
CA GLU A 838 18.14 12.62 15.61
C GLU A 838 18.89 13.11 14.37
N ASP A 839 19.32 14.37 14.32
CA ASP A 839 20.12 14.90 13.22
C ASP A 839 21.49 14.20 13.12
N ALA A 840 22.09 13.80 14.25
CA ALA A 840 23.29 12.96 14.26
C ALA A 840 23.03 11.58 13.65
N ARG A 841 21.88 10.96 13.95
CA ARG A 841 21.45 9.69 13.31
C ARG A 841 21.20 9.85 11.82
N LYS A 842 20.60 10.97 11.37
CA LYS A 842 20.41 11.24 9.93
C LYS A 842 21.74 11.25 9.19
N LEU A 843 22.77 11.91 9.72
CA LEU A 843 24.10 11.91 9.11
C LEU A 843 24.73 10.50 9.13
N TYR A 844 24.57 9.76 10.22
CA TYR A 844 25.01 8.36 10.30
C TYR A 844 24.32 7.48 9.24
N VAL A 845 23.00 7.61 9.08
CA VAL A 845 22.25 6.89 8.04
C VAL A 845 22.79 7.22 6.66
N ALA A 846 23.02 8.50 6.36
CA ALA A 846 23.57 8.91 5.06
C ALA A 846 24.95 8.28 4.80
N MET A 847 25.88 8.32 5.77
CA MET A 847 27.21 7.71 5.66
C MET A 847 27.13 6.19 5.41
N THR A 848 26.28 5.49 6.16
CA THR A 848 26.16 4.02 6.08
C THR A 848 25.51 3.51 4.81
N ARG A 849 25.09 4.40 3.89
CA ARG A 849 24.63 4.01 2.54
C ARG A 849 25.79 3.65 1.61
N ALA A 850 27.03 4.05 1.94
CA ALA A 850 28.21 3.79 1.13
C ALA A 850 28.67 2.34 1.24
N LYS A 851 28.94 1.70 0.08
CA LYS A 851 29.56 0.38 -0.02
C LYS A 851 31.05 0.46 -0.32
N LYS A 852 31.48 1.45 -1.13
CA LYS A 852 32.89 1.56 -1.58
C LYS A 852 33.50 2.92 -1.26
N ARG A 853 32.82 4.04 -1.53
CA ARG A 853 33.38 5.39 -1.37
C ARG A 853 32.43 6.33 -0.65
N LEU A 854 32.98 7.16 0.22
CA LEU A 854 32.26 8.18 0.96
C LEU A 854 32.89 9.55 0.70
N MET A 855 32.11 10.48 0.19
CA MET A 855 32.46 11.85 -0.09
C MET A 855 31.59 12.80 0.71
N VAL A 856 32.20 13.72 1.45
CA VAL A 856 31.50 14.75 2.22
C VAL A 856 31.68 16.08 1.52
N MET A 857 30.62 16.82 1.33
CA MET A 857 30.59 18.10 0.66
C MET A 857 30.22 19.22 1.63
N GLN A 858 30.82 20.39 1.46
CA GLN A 858 30.58 21.56 2.28
C GLN A 858 30.67 22.85 1.46
N SER A 859 29.71 23.76 1.64
CA SER A 859 29.85 25.15 1.24
C SER A 859 30.56 25.97 2.34
N SER A 860 31.51 26.82 1.98
CA SER A 860 32.31 27.64 2.93
C SER A 860 31.62 28.94 3.34
N SER A 861 30.61 29.37 2.56
CA SER A 861 29.85 30.60 2.82
C SER A 861 28.41 30.55 2.30
N ARG A 862 27.55 31.37 2.90
CA ARG A 862 26.18 31.64 2.44
C ARG A 862 25.89 33.12 2.35
N ILE A 863 24.99 33.47 1.40
CA ILE A 863 24.45 34.82 1.26
C ILE A 863 23.28 34.94 2.26
N ASP A 864 23.36 35.89 3.17
CA ASP A 864 22.27 36.18 4.11
C ASP A 864 21.13 37.00 3.43
N TYR A 865 20.02 37.18 4.15
CA TYR A 865 18.85 37.92 3.65
C TYR A 865 19.15 39.41 3.30
N ARG A 866 20.34 39.92 3.67
CA ARG A 866 20.83 41.27 3.31
C ARG A 866 21.79 41.25 2.12
N GLY A 867 21.99 40.12 1.48
CA GLY A 867 22.93 39.95 0.36
C GLY A 867 24.40 39.89 0.78
N GLN A 868 24.70 39.75 2.09
CA GLN A 868 26.07 39.66 2.59
C GLN A 868 26.53 38.21 2.67
N ARG A 869 27.74 37.98 2.15
CA ARG A 869 28.40 36.66 2.25
C ARG A 869 28.93 36.43 3.67
N ARG A 870 28.45 35.33 4.29
CA ARG A 870 28.91 34.94 5.64
C ARG A 870 29.60 33.61 5.59
N PRO A 871 30.75 33.44 6.27
CA PRO A 871 31.44 32.17 6.39
C PRO A 871 30.59 31.19 7.19
N ILE A 872 30.62 29.92 6.80
CA ILE A 872 29.94 28.82 7.49
C ILE A 872 30.96 27.73 7.79
N ALA A 873 30.88 27.17 9.00
CA ALA A 873 31.73 26.08 9.41
C ALA A 873 31.23 24.73 8.97
N LEU A 874 32.14 23.78 8.80
CA LEU A 874 31.80 22.36 8.72
C LEU A 874 30.96 21.96 9.95
N SER A 875 30.06 21.02 9.78
CA SER A 875 29.26 20.49 10.88
C SER A 875 30.17 19.99 12.02
N ARG A 876 29.83 20.38 13.26
CA ARG A 876 30.49 19.86 14.47
C ARG A 876 30.43 18.34 14.57
N PHE A 877 29.44 17.71 13.94
CA PHE A 877 29.31 16.25 13.90
C PHE A 877 30.47 15.59 13.16
N MET A 878 31.19 16.33 12.29
CA MET A 878 32.34 15.83 11.54
C MET A 878 33.66 15.90 12.28
N GLU A 879 33.76 16.67 13.37
CA GLU A 879 35.01 16.87 14.11
C GLU A 879 35.71 15.56 14.51
N CYS A 880 34.94 14.52 14.75
CA CYS A 880 35.45 13.22 15.18
C CYS A 880 36.01 12.35 14.05
N ILE A 881 35.74 12.66 12.77
CA ILE A 881 36.12 11.83 11.61
C ILE A 881 36.78 12.63 10.48
N VAL A 882 36.78 13.97 10.53
CA VAL A 882 37.30 14.82 9.44
C VAL A 882 38.75 14.53 9.09
N ASP A 883 39.59 14.23 10.07
CA ASP A 883 41.04 13.90 9.88
C ASP A 883 41.23 12.60 9.09
N SER A 884 40.21 11.76 9.01
CA SER A 884 40.24 10.52 8.23
C SER A 884 39.83 10.72 6.76
N LEU A 885 39.41 11.94 6.39
CA LEU A 885 38.99 12.29 5.04
C LEU A 885 40.11 13.09 4.33
N SER A 886 40.38 12.75 3.09
CA SER A 886 41.35 13.48 2.27
C SER A 886 40.74 14.79 1.75
N PRO A 887 41.29 15.97 2.07
CA PRO A 887 40.77 17.23 1.56
C PRO A 887 41.03 17.37 0.05
N THR A 888 39.98 17.71 -0.68
CA THR A 888 40.05 17.95 -2.13
C THR A 888 39.45 19.33 -2.40
N HIS A 889 40.23 20.26 -2.93
CA HIS A 889 39.72 21.57 -3.37
C HIS A 889 39.05 21.41 -4.73
N SER A 890 37.85 21.98 -4.91
CA SER A 890 37.21 22.03 -6.22
C SER A 890 38.06 22.84 -7.19
N CYS A 891 38.67 22.20 -8.19
CA CYS A 891 39.24 22.91 -9.31
C CYS A 891 38.10 23.39 -10.20
N THR A 892 37.74 24.65 -10.12
CA THR A 892 37.03 25.32 -11.23
C THR A 892 37.83 25.08 -12.50
N LEU A 893 37.26 24.32 -13.44
CA LEU A 893 37.78 24.29 -14.81
C LEU A 893 37.72 25.74 -15.37
N LYS A 894 38.85 26.43 -15.35
CA LYS A 894 39.02 27.65 -16.12
C LYS A 894 38.70 27.28 -17.57
N GLY A 895 37.69 27.94 -18.12
CA GLY A 895 37.34 27.80 -19.52
C GLY A 895 38.58 27.85 -20.38
N GLY A 896 38.76 26.85 -21.25
CA GLY A 896 39.84 26.80 -22.20
C GLY A 896 39.79 28.04 -23.07
N GLU A 897 40.73 28.95 -22.93
CA GLU A 897 41.05 29.96 -23.92
C GLU A 897 41.39 29.23 -25.22
N ASN A 898 40.59 29.48 -26.23
CA ASN A 898 40.94 29.17 -27.60
C ASN A 898 42.26 29.84 -27.93
N ASP A 899 43.28 29.08 -28.17
CA ASP A 899 44.50 29.55 -28.81
C ASP A 899 44.29 29.43 -30.32
N PRO A 900 44.38 30.56 -31.09
CA PRO A 900 44.23 30.51 -32.52
C PRO A 900 45.65 30.40 -33.16
N SER A 901 45.99 29.22 -33.65
CA SER A 901 46.95 29.12 -34.73
C SER A 901 46.66 27.88 -35.62
#